data_aaded797a758f7e4a4e818068fe14a0c
#
_entry.id   aaded797a758f7e4a4e818068fe14a0c
#
_cell.length_a   1.000
_cell.length_b   1.000
_cell.length_c   1.000
_cell.angle_alpha   90.00
_cell.angle_beta   90.00
_cell.angle_gamma   90.00
#
_symmetry.space_group_name_H-M   'P 1'
#
loop_
_entity.id
_entity.type
_entity.pdbx_description
1 polymer ?
#
loop_
_entity_poly.entity_id
_entity_poly.type
_entity_poly.pdbx_seq_one_letter_code
_entity_poly.pdbx_strand_id
1 'polypeptide(L)'
;MTKDKIINLVVLIVYMAAMLVVGFIFYRKKISNDDFVLGGRKLNPWVTALSAEASDMSGWMLMGLPGLAYAGMLTNIGRTKEAIWTALGVLIGTMVNWLLVAKRLRVYTQVSGDAKTISSYLKNRFKENSSLLKIVSAFALCIFFTVYAASMFSASAVLFKNLFGIDYKIALVIGVTVITSYVMLGGFLAASWTDLFQGLLMFFAIVTVPIIALAGMDPVQKMQTRESLVKAFSIIPKHGDEFSWMTVVTGLAWGLGYFGMPHVLVRFMAIKDPRKTKSSIFIASVWVTISVLTTIIMGIMAFGYIKSSDNPERIFIDLSSKLLHPIFAGVIISATIAAVMSTADSQLLVASSAVVNDIYYEIKQQNGKEVSDKKMIRLGRLLIILLAIVAFLIALNEHSSIFELVKYAWGGLGASFGPVILFSLYSKKINKYGAVASIITGVVTTVVFKYGLSRLGGIWQVYELIPGFLLSTLMLFVISYATNRKIKPDVKKSIEDEFNIVKQALVKIKKDKYTAFGDIIEKSSLYVERKRNDESKMIAFKEFGICSKKHIILCHPSFANLNEQSCLVKSLRDEYHIIIPLFRGFGENISNYISHENSAAEIRGYLNSKGYTHIAHIYGYGIFNDVVIKLLKTDINIKKTVLVTSEISTTAFRKRYFKDNKLECEMTYETKCNLYRSSKSVIYEKNDENIKCQLLGPMIKSDRLAKKYIGVSQYTVEQLLMGKDETTKKVAFFIDNNF
;
A
#
# COMPACT_ATOMS: atom_id res chain seq x y z
N MET A 1 10.81 -6.40 -45.84
CA MET A 1 11.22 -6.85 -44.46
C MET A 1 12.15 -8.04 -44.63
N THR A 2 13.30 -8.02 -43.92
CA THR A 2 14.20 -9.19 -43.91
C THR A 2 13.57 -10.35 -43.12
N LYS A 3 14.01 -11.60 -43.39
CA LYS A 3 13.54 -12.79 -42.68
C LYS A 3 13.66 -12.62 -41.13
N ASP A 4 14.76 -12.05 -40.69
CA ASP A 4 15.04 -11.81 -39.26
C ASP A 4 14.04 -10.82 -38.61
N LYS A 5 13.69 -9.75 -39.32
CA LYS A 5 12.66 -8.80 -38.87
C LYS A 5 11.29 -9.43 -38.80
N ILE A 6 10.96 -10.39 -39.65
CA ILE A 6 9.69 -11.14 -39.60
C ILE A 6 9.67 -12.02 -38.33
N ILE A 7 10.77 -12.72 -38.05
CA ILE A 7 10.88 -13.57 -36.84
C ILE A 7 10.73 -12.72 -35.56
N ASN A 8 11.43 -11.58 -35.50
CA ASN A 8 11.31 -10.66 -34.38
C ASN A 8 9.86 -10.16 -34.15
N LEU A 9 9.17 -9.85 -35.27
CA LEU A 9 7.76 -9.45 -35.25
C LEU A 9 6.86 -10.56 -34.69
N VAL A 10 7.03 -11.79 -35.17
CA VAL A 10 6.23 -12.94 -34.71
C VAL A 10 6.42 -13.15 -33.19
N VAL A 11 7.67 -13.13 -32.72
CA VAL A 11 7.96 -13.26 -31.27
C VAL A 11 7.32 -12.14 -30.50
N LEU A 12 7.39 -10.90 -30.97
CA LEU A 12 6.78 -9.75 -30.31
C LEU A 12 5.25 -9.85 -30.27
N ILE A 13 4.61 -10.28 -31.37
CA ILE A 13 3.14 -10.49 -31.41
C ILE A 13 2.74 -11.58 -30.46
N VAL A 14 3.47 -12.70 -30.36
CA VAL A 14 3.21 -13.78 -29.41
C VAL A 14 3.30 -13.26 -27.97
N TYR A 15 4.34 -12.47 -27.67
CA TYR A 15 4.47 -11.83 -26.36
C TYR A 15 3.28 -10.91 -26.04
N MET A 16 2.91 -10.00 -26.94
CA MET A 16 1.78 -9.07 -26.72
C MET A 16 0.45 -9.83 -26.59
N ALA A 17 0.23 -10.87 -27.40
CA ALA A 17 -0.95 -11.71 -27.28
C ALA A 17 -1.01 -12.43 -25.93
N ALA A 18 0.12 -12.96 -25.45
CA ALA A 18 0.20 -13.59 -24.13
C ALA A 18 -0.17 -12.58 -22.99
N MET A 19 0.33 -11.35 -23.05
CA MET A 19 -0.01 -10.30 -22.08
C MET A 19 -1.51 -9.92 -22.11
N LEU A 20 -2.08 -9.80 -23.31
CA LEU A 20 -3.53 -9.54 -23.46
C LEU A 20 -4.38 -10.69 -22.90
N VAL A 21 -3.96 -11.95 -23.11
CA VAL A 21 -4.64 -13.13 -22.54
C VAL A 21 -4.60 -13.09 -21.03
N VAL A 22 -3.45 -12.78 -20.41
CA VAL A 22 -3.35 -12.62 -18.95
C VAL A 22 -4.27 -11.50 -18.46
N GLY A 23 -4.25 -10.34 -19.11
CA GLY A 23 -5.16 -9.23 -18.79
C GLY A 23 -6.63 -9.65 -18.86
N PHE A 24 -7.02 -10.42 -19.89
CA PHE A 24 -8.38 -10.91 -20.08
C PHE A 24 -8.81 -11.93 -19.02
N ILE A 25 -7.91 -12.80 -18.55
CA ILE A 25 -8.17 -13.74 -17.45
C ILE A 25 -8.55 -12.96 -16.18
N PHE A 26 -7.82 -11.89 -15.86
CA PHE A 26 -8.16 -11.03 -14.72
C PHE A 26 -9.43 -10.21 -14.94
N TYR A 27 -9.68 -9.75 -16.18
CA TYR A 27 -10.92 -9.03 -16.53
C TYR A 27 -12.19 -9.83 -16.25
N ARG A 28 -12.17 -11.16 -16.50
CA ARG A 28 -13.32 -12.05 -16.25
C ARG A 28 -13.62 -12.29 -14.77
N LYS A 29 -12.68 -12.05 -13.88
CA LYS A 29 -12.92 -12.16 -12.43
C LYS A 29 -13.76 -10.98 -11.97
N LYS A 30 -14.74 -11.23 -11.07
CA LYS A 30 -15.44 -10.13 -10.39
C LYS A 30 -14.44 -9.41 -9.50
N ILE A 31 -14.01 -8.25 -9.92
CA ILE A 31 -13.02 -7.42 -9.22
C ILE A 31 -13.79 -6.31 -8.49
N SER A 32 -13.53 -6.13 -7.19
CA SER A 32 -13.99 -4.98 -6.42
C SER A 32 -13.21 -3.72 -6.83
N ASN A 33 -13.73 -2.54 -6.52
CA ASN A 33 -12.98 -1.31 -6.73
C ASN A 33 -11.66 -1.30 -5.92
N ASP A 34 -11.65 -1.89 -4.72
CA ASP A 34 -10.45 -2.05 -3.91
C ASP A 34 -9.39 -2.93 -4.57
N ASP A 35 -9.81 -4.03 -5.20
CA ASP A 35 -8.90 -4.90 -5.95
C ASP A 35 -8.39 -4.20 -7.23
N PHE A 36 -9.21 -3.36 -7.86
CA PHE A 36 -8.83 -2.57 -9.04
C PHE A 36 -7.79 -1.49 -8.73
N VAL A 37 -7.88 -0.85 -7.56
CA VAL A 37 -7.03 0.31 -7.18
C VAL A 37 -5.76 -0.12 -6.46
N LEU A 38 -5.82 -1.10 -5.54
CA LEU A 38 -4.72 -1.49 -4.64
C LEU A 38 -4.52 -3.02 -4.52
N GLY A 39 -5.24 -3.83 -5.29
CA GLY A 39 -5.12 -5.28 -5.25
C GLY A 39 -5.50 -5.89 -3.90
N GLY A 40 -6.36 -5.23 -3.10
CA GLY A 40 -6.79 -5.71 -1.79
C GLY A 40 -5.65 -5.95 -0.80
N ARG A 41 -4.49 -5.32 -0.97
CA ARG A 41 -3.28 -5.52 -0.16
C ARG A 41 -2.83 -6.99 -0.09
N LYS A 42 -2.81 -7.68 -1.23
CA LYS A 42 -2.53 -9.13 -1.30
C LYS A 42 -1.14 -9.48 -1.86
N LEU A 43 -0.30 -8.47 -2.18
CA LEU A 43 0.99 -8.71 -2.82
C LEU A 43 1.97 -9.44 -1.89
N ASN A 44 2.62 -10.48 -2.43
CA ASN A 44 3.74 -11.14 -1.77
C ASN A 44 5.06 -10.37 -2.02
N PRO A 45 6.18 -10.69 -1.32
CA PRO A 45 7.42 -9.93 -1.45
C PRO A 45 8.02 -9.88 -2.85
N TRP A 46 7.94 -10.97 -3.61
CA TRP A 46 8.46 -11.05 -4.98
C TRP A 46 7.67 -10.15 -5.93
N VAL A 47 6.34 -10.31 -5.92
CA VAL A 47 5.46 -9.45 -6.74
C VAL A 47 5.60 -7.99 -6.36
N THR A 48 5.68 -7.68 -5.04
CA THR A 48 5.85 -6.30 -4.58
C THR A 48 7.15 -5.68 -5.08
N ALA A 49 8.27 -6.40 -4.97
CA ALA A 49 9.59 -5.91 -5.40
C ALA A 49 9.65 -5.77 -6.92
N LEU A 50 9.37 -6.84 -7.64
CA LEU A 50 9.52 -6.85 -9.11
C LEU A 50 8.49 -5.96 -9.81
N SER A 51 7.25 -5.86 -9.28
CA SER A 51 6.28 -4.91 -9.82
C SER A 51 6.70 -3.46 -9.55
N ALA A 52 7.28 -3.15 -8.37
CA ALA A 52 7.79 -1.82 -8.10
C ALA A 52 8.93 -1.46 -9.07
N GLU A 53 9.92 -2.34 -9.21
CA GLU A 53 11.07 -2.10 -10.07
C GLU A 53 10.70 -2.12 -11.56
N ALA A 54 9.86 -3.05 -12.01
CA ALA A 54 9.42 -3.10 -13.42
C ALA A 54 8.57 -1.90 -13.83
N SER A 55 7.78 -1.33 -12.90
CA SER A 55 7.00 -0.12 -13.18
C SER A 55 7.82 1.17 -13.10
N ASP A 56 8.96 1.14 -12.42
CA ASP A 56 9.91 2.23 -12.29
C ASP A 56 10.93 2.23 -13.43
N MET A 57 11.57 1.09 -13.64
CA MET A 57 12.60 0.85 -14.64
C MET A 57 11.99 0.63 -16.03
N SER A 58 11.50 1.70 -16.59
CA SER A 58 10.75 1.74 -17.86
C SER A 58 11.64 1.72 -19.10
N GLY A 59 11.08 2.18 -20.22
CA GLY A 59 11.83 2.40 -21.47
C GLY A 59 13.08 3.27 -21.32
N TRP A 60 13.13 4.18 -20.31
CA TRP A 60 14.33 4.98 -20.06
C TRP A 60 15.53 4.13 -19.64
N MET A 61 15.31 3.04 -18.94
CA MET A 61 16.40 2.16 -18.50
C MET A 61 16.94 1.27 -19.60
N LEU A 62 16.08 0.77 -20.50
CA LEU A 62 16.49 -0.08 -21.62
C LEU A 62 16.95 0.71 -22.85
N MET A 63 16.51 1.96 -23.01
CA MET A 63 16.77 2.80 -24.16
C MET A 63 17.52 4.08 -23.76
N GLY A 64 16.98 4.87 -22.83
CA GLY A 64 17.50 6.18 -22.47
C GLY A 64 18.87 6.13 -21.80
N LEU A 65 19.01 5.36 -20.72
CA LEU A 65 20.26 5.30 -19.94
C LEU A 65 21.43 4.69 -20.71
N PRO A 66 21.28 3.52 -21.38
CA PRO A 66 22.35 2.98 -22.21
C PRO A 66 22.62 3.86 -23.43
N GLY A 67 21.58 4.52 -23.98
CA GLY A 67 21.73 5.50 -25.05
C GLY A 67 22.57 6.71 -24.63
N LEU A 68 22.36 7.24 -23.42
CA LEU A 68 23.15 8.32 -22.87
C LEU A 68 24.61 7.89 -22.65
N ALA A 69 24.84 6.70 -22.10
CA ALA A 69 26.18 6.14 -21.93
C ALA A 69 26.91 5.93 -23.27
N TYR A 70 26.21 5.40 -24.28
CA TYR A 70 26.73 5.21 -25.60
C TYR A 70 27.01 6.54 -26.34
N ALA A 71 26.08 7.51 -26.26
CA ALA A 71 26.26 8.84 -26.86
C ALA A 71 27.52 9.55 -26.35
N GLY A 72 27.82 9.34 -25.06
CA GLY A 72 29.07 9.88 -24.49
C GLY A 72 30.34 9.27 -25.08
N MET A 73 30.29 8.02 -25.51
CA MET A 73 31.41 7.37 -26.24
C MET A 73 31.58 7.91 -27.66
N LEU A 74 30.50 8.39 -28.30
CA LEU A 74 30.54 8.95 -29.65
C LEU A 74 31.04 10.41 -29.69
N THR A 75 30.66 11.22 -28.69
CA THR A 75 30.83 12.68 -28.75
C THR A 75 31.67 13.21 -27.58
N ASN A 76 31.20 13.05 -26.36
CA ASN A 76 31.75 13.62 -25.17
C ASN A 76 31.56 12.68 -23.98
N ILE A 77 32.67 12.20 -23.39
CA ILE A 77 32.70 11.28 -22.26
C ILE A 77 31.91 11.80 -21.05
N GLY A 78 31.70 13.10 -20.96
CA GLY A 78 30.88 13.73 -19.90
C GLY A 78 29.45 13.19 -19.86
N ARG A 79 28.84 12.85 -21.02
CA ARG A 79 27.50 12.21 -21.08
C ARG A 79 27.50 10.79 -20.50
N THR A 80 28.56 10.01 -20.73
CA THR A 80 28.71 8.69 -20.11
C THR A 80 28.84 8.84 -18.59
N LYS A 81 29.59 9.82 -18.11
CA LYS A 81 29.71 10.11 -16.66
C LYS A 81 28.36 10.59 -16.08
N GLU A 82 27.59 11.38 -16.81
CA GLU A 82 26.21 11.73 -16.43
C GLU A 82 25.34 10.49 -16.26
N ALA A 83 25.41 9.54 -17.20
CA ALA A 83 24.69 8.27 -17.08
C ALA A 83 25.11 7.50 -15.83
N ILE A 84 26.41 7.45 -15.50
CA ILE A 84 26.91 6.77 -14.29
C ILE A 84 26.40 7.44 -13.02
N TRP A 85 26.45 8.78 -12.93
CA TRP A 85 25.96 9.51 -11.75
C TRP A 85 24.44 9.41 -11.62
N THR A 86 23.70 9.42 -12.71
CA THR A 86 22.25 9.13 -12.72
C THR A 86 21.98 7.74 -12.20
N ALA A 87 22.72 6.73 -12.65
CA ALA A 87 22.64 5.37 -12.18
C ALA A 87 22.90 5.24 -10.67
N LEU A 88 23.93 5.91 -10.17
CA LEU A 88 24.23 5.95 -8.72
C LEU A 88 23.13 6.65 -7.93
N GLY A 89 22.60 7.77 -8.42
CA GLY A 89 21.47 8.48 -7.82
C GLY A 89 20.22 7.60 -7.72
N VAL A 90 19.86 6.91 -8.81
CA VAL A 90 18.76 5.95 -8.88
C VAL A 90 18.96 4.82 -7.87
N LEU A 91 20.13 4.18 -7.87
CA LEU A 91 20.45 3.08 -6.96
C LEU A 91 20.32 3.49 -5.49
N ILE A 92 20.96 4.59 -5.12
CA ILE A 92 20.92 5.10 -3.74
C ILE A 92 19.49 5.50 -3.37
N GLY A 93 18.80 6.23 -4.26
CA GLY A 93 17.44 6.69 -4.04
C GLY A 93 16.44 5.55 -3.85
N THR A 94 16.51 4.53 -4.69
CA THR A 94 15.68 3.30 -4.55
C THR A 94 15.91 2.65 -3.20
N MET A 95 17.17 2.38 -2.83
CA MET A 95 17.49 1.73 -1.55
C MET A 95 17.00 2.55 -0.36
N VAL A 96 17.24 3.86 -0.35
CA VAL A 96 16.82 4.75 0.72
C VAL A 96 15.29 4.84 0.81
N ASN A 97 14.60 4.91 -0.33
CA ASN A 97 13.13 4.90 -0.38
C ASN A 97 12.56 3.59 0.20
N TRP A 98 13.07 2.44 -0.22
CA TRP A 98 12.66 1.14 0.34
C TRP A 98 12.88 1.05 1.86
N LEU A 99 14.02 1.54 2.35
CA LEU A 99 14.38 1.48 3.77
C LEU A 99 13.54 2.45 4.62
N LEU A 100 13.38 3.68 4.17
CA LEU A 100 12.72 4.73 4.94
C LEU A 100 11.19 4.73 4.75
N VAL A 101 10.71 4.53 3.52
CA VAL A 101 9.30 4.76 3.20
C VAL A 101 8.47 3.49 3.25
N ALA A 102 8.92 2.40 2.62
CA ALA A 102 8.07 1.26 2.30
C ALA A 102 7.30 0.71 3.51
N LYS A 103 8.00 0.26 4.53
CA LYS A 103 7.38 -0.33 5.72
C LYS A 103 6.51 0.66 6.48
N ARG A 104 6.98 1.90 6.60
CA ARG A 104 6.30 2.94 7.36
C ARG A 104 5.03 3.39 6.66
N LEU A 105 5.07 3.59 5.35
CA LEU A 105 3.92 3.93 4.52
C LEU A 105 2.85 2.83 4.56
N ARG A 106 3.27 1.55 4.47
CA ARG A 106 2.35 0.41 4.58
C ARG A 106 1.56 0.41 5.89
N VAL A 107 2.23 0.67 7.00
CA VAL A 107 1.58 0.73 8.32
C VAL A 107 0.71 1.97 8.42
N TYR A 108 1.24 3.12 8.01
CA TYR A 108 0.54 4.40 8.12
C TYR A 108 -0.76 4.45 7.33
N THR A 109 -0.75 3.96 6.08
CA THR A 109 -1.95 3.97 5.22
C THR A 109 -3.09 3.13 5.80
N GLN A 110 -2.78 2.08 6.56
CA GLN A 110 -3.81 1.29 7.23
C GLN A 110 -4.32 1.97 8.50
N VAL A 111 -3.44 2.59 9.30
CA VAL A 111 -3.83 3.34 10.51
C VAL A 111 -4.64 4.58 10.14
N SER A 112 -4.28 5.26 9.06
CA SER A 112 -4.98 6.46 8.57
C SER A 112 -6.20 6.09 7.71
N GLY A 113 -7.13 5.30 8.26
CA GLY A 113 -8.41 4.98 7.63
C GLY A 113 -8.32 4.07 6.41
N ASP A 114 -7.36 3.13 6.40
CA ASP A 114 -7.13 2.16 5.33
C ASP A 114 -7.08 2.78 3.92
N ALA A 115 -6.34 3.88 3.79
CA ALA A 115 -6.24 4.66 2.56
C ALA A 115 -5.76 3.82 1.38
N LYS A 116 -6.46 3.89 0.25
CA LYS A 116 -6.21 3.08 -0.96
C LYS A 116 -5.32 3.79 -1.98
N THR A 117 -5.30 5.13 -1.96
CA THR A 117 -4.49 5.98 -2.85
C THR A 117 -3.56 6.87 -2.03
N ILE A 118 -2.53 7.41 -2.66
CA ILE A 118 -1.62 8.39 -2.02
C ILE A 118 -2.39 9.66 -1.63
N SER A 119 -3.28 10.15 -2.49
CA SER A 119 -4.08 11.34 -2.20
C SER A 119 -5.02 11.11 -1.01
N SER A 120 -5.67 9.94 -0.94
CA SER A 120 -6.49 9.54 0.22
C SER A 120 -5.67 9.43 1.50
N TYR A 121 -4.45 8.86 1.40
CA TYR A 121 -3.52 8.82 2.52
C TYR A 121 -3.20 10.22 3.04
N LEU A 122 -2.83 11.15 2.17
CA LEU A 122 -2.49 12.52 2.56
C LEU A 122 -3.70 13.22 3.20
N LYS A 123 -4.89 13.12 2.62
CA LYS A 123 -6.12 13.67 3.21
C LYS A 123 -6.36 13.13 4.63
N ASN A 124 -6.35 11.81 4.78
CA ASN A 124 -6.62 11.15 6.06
C ASN A 124 -5.53 11.48 7.09
N ARG A 125 -4.26 11.48 6.66
CA ARG A 125 -3.10 11.80 7.50
C ARG A 125 -3.14 13.19 8.08
N PHE A 126 -3.60 14.17 7.30
CA PHE A 126 -3.71 15.57 7.74
C PHE A 126 -5.10 15.94 8.28
N LYS A 127 -6.01 14.96 8.40
CA LYS A 127 -7.39 15.15 8.88
C LYS A 127 -8.09 16.30 8.14
N GLU A 128 -7.96 16.29 6.83
CA GLU A 128 -8.57 17.32 6.00
C GLU A 128 -10.07 17.03 5.80
N ASN A 129 -10.92 18.00 6.12
CA ASN A 129 -12.36 17.88 5.90
C ASN A 129 -12.78 18.31 4.48
N SER A 130 -11.94 19.13 3.80
CA SER A 130 -12.15 19.53 2.41
C SER A 130 -11.52 18.49 1.45
N SER A 131 -11.82 18.61 0.16
CA SER A 131 -11.19 17.76 -0.87
C SER A 131 -10.01 18.44 -1.56
N LEU A 132 -9.55 19.61 -1.06
CA LEU A 132 -8.53 20.43 -1.72
C LEU A 132 -7.23 19.65 -1.96
N LEU A 133 -6.72 18.97 -0.92
CA LEU A 133 -5.47 18.20 -1.02
C LEU A 133 -5.59 17.05 -2.03
N LYS A 134 -6.76 16.38 -2.09
CA LYS A 134 -7.04 15.36 -3.11
C LYS A 134 -7.06 15.93 -4.52
N ILE A 135 -7.74 17.08 -4.71
CA ILE A 135 -7.84 17.74 -6.02
C ILE A 135 -6.47 18.19 -6.52
N VAL A 136 -5.69 18.88 -5.65
CA VAL A 136 -4.34 19.33 -6.00
C VAL A 136 -3.41 18.15 -6.30
N SER A 137 -3.48 17.09 -5.49
CA SER A 137 -2.72 15.87 -5.73
C SER A 137 -3.10 15.20 -7.05
N ALA A 138 -4.39 15.00 -7.32
CA ALA A 138 -4.87 14.38 -8.56
C ALA A 138 -4.47 15.19 -9.80
N PHE A 139 -4.53 16.51 -9.72
CA PHE A 139 -4.12 17.40 -10.81
C PHE A 139 -2.63 17.26 -11.10
N ALA A 140 -1.76 17.30 -10.08
CA ALA A 140 -0.32 17.10 -10.23
C ALA A 140 0.02 15.70 -10.80
N LEU A 141 -0.67 14.66 -10.34
CA LEU A 141 -0.53 13.29 -10.87
C LEU A 141 -0.90 13.22 -12.35
N CYS A 142 -2.05 13.80 -12.74
CA CYS A 142 -2.48 13.77 -14.13
C CYS A 142 -1.48 14.47 -15.06
N ILE A 143 -0.96 15.65 -14.68
CA ILE A 143 0.03 16.37 -15.48
C ILE A 143 1.26 15.49 -15.74
N PHE A 144 1.95 15.11 -14.67
CA PHE A 144 3.25 14.46 -14.81
C PHE A 144 3.16 13.02 -15.30
N PHE A 145 2.14 12.25 -14.91
CA PHE A 145 1.96 10.91 -15.44
C PHE A 145 1.53 10.89 -16.90
N THR A 146 0.82 11.92 -17.40
CA THR A 146 0.51 12.03 -18.82
C THR A 146 1.79 12.28 -19.63
N VAL A 147 2.70 13.14 -19.16
CA VAL A 147 4.00 13.36 -19.83
C VAL A 147 4.86 12.09 -19.76
N TYR A 148 4.87 11.41 -18.62
CA TYR A 148 5.61 10.15 -18.49
C TYR A 148 5.01 9.05 -19.41
N ALA A 149 3.69 8.92 -19.48
CA ALA A 149 3.05 7.98 -20.42
C ALA A 149 3.36 8.34 -21.88
N ALA A 150 3.46 9.62 -22.21
CA ALA A 150 3.87 10.06 -23.55
C ALA A 150 5.29 9.56 -23.92
N SER A 151 6.24 9.58 -22.96
CA SER A 151 7.57 9.02 -23.19
C SER A 151 7.53 7.49 -23.46
N MET A 152 6.62 6.77 -22.78
CA MET A 152 6.42 5.34 -23.03
C MET A 152 5.82 5.08 -24.41
N PHE A 153 4.87 5.91 -24.83
CA PHE A 153 4.30 5.83 -26.17
C PHE A 153 5.35 6.14 -27.26
N SER A 154 6.20 7.16 -27.03
CA SER A 154 7.34 7.45 -27.93
C SER A 154 8.31 6.27 -28.00
N ALA A 155 8.64 5.65 -26.86
CA ALA A 155 9.52 4.48 -26.82
C ALA A 155 8.95 3.31 -27.64
N SER A 156 7.65 3.04 -27.52
CA SER A 156 6.97 2.01 -28.30
C SER A 156 6.96 2.34 -29.78
N ALA A 157 6.76 3.61 -30.16
CA ALA A 157 6.78 4.06 -31.57
C ALA A 157 8.17 3.93 -32.19
N VAL A 158 9.22 4.32 -31.46
CA VAL A 158 10.62 4.13 -31.89
C VAL A 158 10.93 2.65 -32.12
N LEU A 159 10.48 1.79 -31.19
CA LEU A 159 10.65 0.34 -31.33
C LEU A 159 9.96 -0.20 -32.59
N PHE A 160 8.67 0.09 -32.80
CA PHE A 160 7.91 -0.41 -33.93
C PHE A 160 8.40 0.15 -35.28
N LYS A 161 8.73 1.46 -35.32
CA LYS A 161 9.34 2.08 -36.48
C LYS A 161 10.61 1.32 -36.91
N ASN A 162 11.49 1.00 -35.97
CA ASN A 162 12.76 0.34 -36.23
C ASN A 162 12.62 -1.12 -36.68
N LEU A 163 11.73 -1.85 -36.01
CA LEU A 163 11.53 -3.26 -36.35
C LEU A 163 10.83 -3.45 -37.71
N PHE A 164 9.82 -2.61 -37.96
CA PHE A 164 8.93 -2.82 -39.10
C PHE A 164 9.21 -1.89 -40.28
N GLY A 165 10.00 -0.83 -40.08
CA GLY A 165 10.27 0.16 -41.13
C GLY A 165 9.04 0.99 -41.48
N ILE A 166 8.07 1.12 -40.58
CA ILE A 166 6.83 1.89 -40.76
C ILE A 166 7.01 3.34 -40.30
N ASP A 167 6.15 4.22 -40.78
CA ASP A 167 6.14 5.61 -40.33
C ASP A 167 5.94 5.73 -38.80
N TYR A 168 6.60 6.73 -38.22
CA TYR A 168 6.56 6.94 -36.76
C TYR A 168 5.14 7.13 -36.21
N LYS A 169 4.28 7.88 -36.91
CA LYS A 169 2.90 8.14 -36.45
C LYS A 169 2.06 6.88 -36.50
N ILE A 170 2.25 6.02 -37.50
CA ILE A 170 1.57 4.72 -37.59
C ILE A 170 2.05 3.82 -36.43
N ALA A 171 3.38 3.76 -36.23
CA ALA A 171 3.98 3.03 -35.11
C ALA A 171 3.45 3.51 -33.76
N LEU A 172 3.29 4.82 -33.58
CA LEU A 172 2.75 5.44 -32.40
C LEU A 172 1.28 5.03 -32.13
N VAL A 173 0.43 5.08 -33.18
CA VAL A 173 -0.98 4.65 -33.09
C VAL A 173 -1.06 3.19 -32.65
N ILE A 174 -0.25 2.30 -33.26
CA ILE A 174 -0.21 0.88 -32.88
C ILE A 174 0.20 0.72 -31.43
N GLY A 175 1.30 1.35 -31.01
CA GLY A 175 1.82 1.28 -29.65
C GLY A 175 0.81 1.76 -28.59
N VAL A 176 0.24 2.93 -28.81
CA VAL A 176 -0.78 3.49 -27.90
C VAL A 176 -2.01 2.60 -27.80
N THR A 177 -2.49 2.06 -28.94
CA THR A 177 -3.66 1.17 -28.96
C THR A 177 -3.41 -0.10 -28.16
N VAL A 178 -2.27 -0.76 -28.38
CA VAL A 178 -1.91 -1.99 -27.67
C VAL A 178 -1.77 -1.74 -26.17
N ILE A 179 -1.00 -0.73 -25.78
CA ILE A 179 -0.75 -0.41 -24.37
C ILE A 179 -2.06 -0.03 -23.67
N THR A 180 -2.84 0.88 -24.24
CA THR A 180 -4.10 1.34 -23.64
C THR A 180 -5.12 0.20 -23.52
N SER A 181 -5.24 -0.66 -24.53
CA SER A 181 -6.13 -1.83 -24.49
C SER A 181 -5.76 -2.78 -23.35
N TYR A 182 -4.47 -3.04 -23.18
CA TYR A 182 -3.97 -3.88 -22.06
C TYR A 182 -4.29 -3.28 -20.70
N VAL A 183 -3.97 -1.99 -20.50
CA VAL A 183 -4.22 -1.28 -19.22
C VAL A 183 -5.70 -1.33 -18.82
N MET A 184 -6.61 -1.17 -19.78
CA MET A 184 -8.04 -1.19 -19.53
C MET A 184 -8.58 -2.53 -19.04
N LEU A 185 -7.91 -3.64 -19.37
CA LEU A 185 -8.38 -4.99 -19.03
C LEU A 185 -8.07 -5.37 -17.59
N GLY A 186 -6.90 -5.04 -17.07
CA GLY A 186 -6.32 -5.74 -15.94
C GLY A 186 -6.59 -5.13 -14.55
N GLY A 187 -6.53 -3.82 -14.35
CA GLY A 187 -6.46 -3.19 -13.01
C GLY A 187 -5.16 -3.50 -12.27
N PHE A 188 -5.00 -2.98 -11.04
CA PHE A 188 -3.74 -3.01 -10.29
C PHE A 188 -3.22 -4.42 -9.99
N LEU A 189 -4.11 -5.37 -9.62
CA LEU A 189 -3.67 -6.72 -9.27
C LEU A 189 -3.14 -7.47 -10.49
N ALA A 190 -3.79 -7.32 -11.64
CA ALA A 190 -3.33 -7.91 -12.90
C ALA A 190 -2.01 -7.30 -13.33
N ALA A 191 -1.91 -5.95 -13.34
CA ALA A 191 -0.69 -5.23 -13.64
C ALA A 191 0.48 -5.72 -12.75
N SER A 192 0.28 -5.81 -11.43
CA SER A 192 1.34 -6.26 -10.51
C SER A 192 1.82 -7.69 -10.77
N TRP A 193 0.96 -8.59 -11.23
CA TRP A 193 1.36 -9.95 -11.58
C TRP A 193 2.05 -10.01 -12.96
N THR A 194 1.57 -9.24 -13.93
CA THR A 194 2.26 -9.17 -15.23
C THR A 194 3.62 -8.47 -15.11
N ASP A 195 3.73 -7.45 -14.25
CA ASP A 195 4.99 -6.78 -13.93
C ASP A 195 6.05 -7.75 -13.39
N LEU A 196 5.65 -8.77 -12.63
CA LEU A 196 6.57 -9.81 -12.16
C LEU A 196 7.27 -10.50 -13.35
N PHE A 197 6.49 -10.94 -14.35
CA PHE A 197 7.03 -11.62 -15.53
C PHE A 197 7.79 -10.65 -16.45
N GLN A 198 7.28 -9.45 -16.60
CA GLN A 198 7.90 -8.38 -17.37
C GLN A 198 9.24 -7.96 -16.75
N GLY A 199 9.28 -7.79 -15.42
CA GLY A 199 10.50 -7.49 -14.69
C GLY A 199 11.56 -8.60 -14.78
N LEU A 200 11.15 -9.86 -14.77
CA LEU A 200 12.07 -10.99 -15.00
C LEU A 200 12.60 -11.00 -16.44
N LEU A 201 11.74 -10.75 -17.41
CA LEU A 201 12.16 -10.67 -18.83
C LEU A 201 13.13 -9.51 -19.05
N MET A 202 12.85 -8.34 -18.48
CA MET A 202 13.74 -7.17 -18.52
C MET A 202 15.11 -7.50 -17.90
N PHE A 203 15.11 -8.09 -16.71
CA PHE A 203 16.34 -8.47 -16.03
C PHE A 203 17.18 -9.45 -16.83
N PHE A 204 16.55 -10.49 -17.37
CA PHE A 204 17.19 -11.43 -18.25
C PHE A 204 17.79 -10.73 -19.48
N ALA A 205 17.05 -9.86 -20.13
CA ALA A 205 17.49 -9.13 -21.31
C ALA A 205 18.71 -8.22 -21.03
N ILE A 206 18.63 -7.43 -19.96
CA ILE A 206 19.68 -6.49 -19.55
C ILE A 206 21.00 -7.21 -19.20
N VAL A 207 20.90 -8.37 -18.57
CA VAL A 207 22.10 -9.14 -18.16
C VAL A 207 22.68 -9.93 -19.33
N THR A 208 21.82 -10.52 -20.17
CA THR A 208 22.27 -11.42 -21.25
C THR A 208 23.00 -10.69 -22.37
N VAL A 209 22.50 -9.51 -22.79
CA VAL A 209 23.07 -8.77 -23.92
C VAL A 209 24.55 -8.38 -23.70
N PRO A 210 24.93 -7.75 -22.57
CA PRO A 210 26.34 -7.40 -22.35
C PRO A 210 27.25 -8.62 -22.17
N ILE A 211 26.75 -9.75 -21.60
CA ILE A 211 27.52 -10.99 -21.49
C ILE A 211 27.86 -11.53 -22.87
N ILE A 212 26.87 -11.62 -23.76
CA ILE A 212 27.08 -12.09 -25.13
C ILE A 212 27.97 -11.11 -25.91
N ALA A 213 27.77 -9.80 -25.74
CA ALA A 213 28.64 -8.80 -26.34
C ALA A 213 30.10 -8.99 -25.89
N LEU A 214 30.36 -9.16 -24.58
CA LEU A 214 31.70 -9.38 -24.06
C LEU A 214 32.34 -10.70 -24.64
N ALA A 215 31.53 -11.75 -24.73
CA ALA A 215 31.99 -13.03 -25.23
C ALA A 215 32.38 -12.98 -26.74
N GLY A 216 31.60 -12.22 -27.52
CA GLY A 216 31.81 -12.06 -28.96
C GLY A 216 32.84 -11.01 -29.38
N MET A 217 33.43 -10.24 -28.49
CA MET A 217 34.46 -9.25 -28.81
C MET A 217 35.80 -9.89 -29.14
N ASP A 218 36.45 -9.36 -30.16
CA ASP A 218 37.84 -9.68 -30.45
C ASP A 218 38.80 -9.03 -29.40
N PRO A 219 40.08 -9.39 -29.39
CA PRO A 219 41.05 -8.86 -28.40
C PRO A 219 41.20 -7.32 -28.47
N VAL A 220 41.14 -6.73 -29.66
CA VAL A 220 41.28 -5.28 -29.86
C VAL A 220 40.06 -4.55 -29.28
N GLN A 221 38.88 -5.07 -29.62
CA GLN A 221 37.62 -4.54 -29.05
C GLN A 221 37.57 -4.64 -27.53
N LYS A 222 38.05 -5.75 -26.96
CA LYS A 222 38.14 -5.93 -25.49
C LYS A 222 39.07 -4.89 -24.87
N MET A 223 40.24 -4.63 -25.50
CA MET A 223 41.17 -3.62 -25.01
C MET A 223 40.58 -2.22 -25.08
N GLN A 224 39.98 -1.83 -26.21
CA GLN A 224 39.32 -0.55 -26.39
C GLN A 224 38.15 -0.34 -25.39
N THR A 225 37.35 -1.38 -25.20
CA THR A 225 36.25 -1.36 -24.23
C THR A 225 36.76 -1.20 -22.77
N ARG A 226 37.85 -1.89 -22.41
CA ARG A 226 38.51 -1.75 -21.13
C ARG A 226 38.99 -0.32 -20.91
N GLU A 227 39.67 0.29 -21.85
CA GLU A 227 40.09 1.68 -21.78
C GLU A 227 38.92 2.65 -21.63
N SER A 228 37.85 2.40 -22.43
CA SER A 228 36.62 3.19 -22.32
C SER A 228 35.97 3.09 -20.98
N LEU A 229 35.88 1.88 -20.40
CA LEU A 229 35.38 1.68 -19.03
C LEU A 229 36.24 2.42 -17.99
N VAL A 230 37.56 2.30 -18.06
CA VAL A 230 38.47 3.02 -17.13
C VAL A 230 38.27 4.52 -17.20
N LYS A 231 38.18 5.10 -18.41
CA LYS A 231 37.91 6.52 -18.62
C LYS A 231 36.51 6.92 -18.10
N ALA A 232 35.50 6.13 -18.38
CA ALA A 232 34.11 6.37 -17.95
C ALA A 232 33.98 6.34 -16.43
N PHE A 233 34.57 5.35 -15.77
CA PHE A 233 34.52 5.20 -14.31
C PHE A 233 35.51 6.12 -13.55
N SER A 234 36.27 6.98 -14.23
CA SER A 234 36.94 8.14 -13.62
C SER A 234 35.88 9.23 -13.34
N ILE A 235 35.04 9.01 -12.34
CA ILE A 235 33.79 9.73 -12.12
C ILE A 235 33.93 11.03 -11.33
N ILE A 236 35.12 11.36 -10.80
CA ILE A 236 35.35 12.61 -10.05
C ILE A 236 35.78 13.70 -11.05
N PRO A 237 35.07 14.86 -11.05
CA PRO A 237 35.49 15.99 -11.91
C PRO A 237 36.86 16.52 -11.54
N LYS A 238 37.72 16.74 -12.56
CA LYS A 238 39.01 17.37 -12.43
C LYS A 238 38.99 18.74 -13.11
N HIS A 239 39.92 19.60 -12.76
CA HIS A 239 40.05 20.89 -13.40
C HIS A 239 40.39 20.72 -14.89
N GLY A 240 39.59 21.34 -15.77
CA GLY A 240 39.73 21.18 -17.22
C GLY A 240 38.91 20.03 -17.84
N ASP A 241 38.20 19.22 -17.04
CA ASP A 241 37.29 18.21 -17.56
C ASP A 241 36.04 18.85 -18.23
N GLU A 242 35.55 18.24 -19.31
CA GLU A 242 34.26 18.59 -19.94
C GLU A 242 33.04 18.22 -19.04
N PHE A 243 33.28 17.75 -17.86
CA PHE A 243 32.34 17.20 -16.89
C PHE A 243 32.44 17.97 -15.57
N SER A 244 31.35 18.51 -15.07
CA SER A 244 31.31 19.43 -13.93
C SER A 244 30.63 18.81 -12.68
N TRP A 245 30.84 19.42 -11.55
CA TRP A 245 30.12 19.10 -10.30
C TRP A 245 28.61 19.26 -10.45
N MET A 246 28.11 20.08 -11.39
CA MET A 246 26.70 20.21 -11.70
C MET A 246 26.12 18.90 -12.22
N THR A 247 26.87 18.18 -13.07
CA THR A 247 26.48 16.87 -13.58
C THR A 247 26.39 15.82 -12.47
N VAL A 248 27.33 15.85 -11.51
CA VAL A 248 27.29 14.98 -10.33
C VAL A 248 26.02 15.21 -9.51
N VAL A 249 25.77 16.48 -9.19
CA VAL A 249 24.60 16.87 -8.37
C VAL A 249 23.29 16.54 -9.10
N THR A 250 23.23 16.81 -10.40
CA THR A 250 22.08 16.46 -11.25
C THR A 250 21.82 14.95 -11.27
N GLY A 251 22.86 14.15 -11.46
CA GLY A 251 22.75 12.69 -11.47
C GLY A 251 22.26 12.13 -10.13
N LEU A 252 22.90 12.56 -9.02
CA LEU A 252 22.50 12.14 -7.68
C LEU A 252 21.06 12.56 -7.32
N ALA A 253 20.61 13.70 -7.83
CA ALA A 253 19.27 14.22 -7.56
C ALA A 253 18.15 13.30 -8.08
N TRP A 254 18.40 12.43 -9.06
CA TRP A 254 17.41 11.44 -9.49
C TRP A 254 16.90 10.60 -8.32
N GLY A 255 17.76 10.33 -7.34
CA GLY A 255 17.40 9.61 -6.13
C GLY A 255 16.32 10.28 -5.28
N LEU A 256 16.23 11.61 -5.29
CA LEU A 256 15.20 12.36 -4.56
C LEU A 256 13.80 12.10 -5.12
N GLY A 257 13.70 11.81 -6.41
CA GLY A 257 12.43 11.52 -7.06
C GLY A 257 11.69 10.33 -6.47
N TYR A 258 12.40 9.31 -5.99
CA TYR A 258 11.78 8.08 -5.44
C TYR A 258 10.80 8.32 -4.31
N PHE A 259 11.03 9.32 -3.47
CA PHE A 259 10.10 9.66 -2.39
C PHE A 259 8.74 10.15 -2.89
N GLY A 260 8.69 10.64 -4.13
CA GLY A 260 7.51 11.20 -4.74
C GLY A 260 6.91 10.40 -5.89
N MET A 261 7.29 9.13 -6.09
CA MET A 261 6.77 8.28 -7.19
C MET A 261 5.53 7.46 -6.79
N PRO A 262 4.31 7.93 -7.02
CA PRO A 262 3.12 7.27 -6.51
C PRO A 262 2.93 5.84 -7.04
N HIS A 263 3.33 5.55 -8.28
CA HIS A 263 3.24 4.21 -8.86
C HIS A 263 4.16 3.19 -8.14
N VAL A 264 5.31 3.60 -7.62
CA VAL A 264 6.17 2.78 -6.75
C VAL A 264 5.57 2.67 -5.36
N LEU A 265 5.15 3.81 -4.77
CA LEU A 265 4.63 3.89 -3.40
C LEU A 265 3.36 3.05 -3.20
N VAL A 266 2.50 2.94 -4.21
CA VAL A 266 1.30 2.10 -4.17
C VAL A 266 1.68 0.61 -3.99
N ARG A 267 2.79 0.14 -4.56
CA ARG A 267 3.28 -1.24 -4.33
C ARG A 267 3.67 -1.46 -2.86
N PHE A 268 4.28 -0.47 -2.22
CA PHE A 268 4.55 -0.54 -0.78
C PHE A 268 3.27 -0.65 0.05
N MET A 269 2.24 0.11 -0.33
CA MET A 269 0.92 0.06 0.33
C MET A 269 0.23 -1.29 0.14
N ALA A 270 0.47 -1.97 -0.98
CA ALA A 270 -0.21 -3.20 -1.39
C ALA A 270 0.40 -4.49 -0.79
N ILE A 271 1.57 -4.43 -0.13
CA ILE A 271 2.19 -5.61 0.47
C ILE A 271 1.29 -6.19 1.58
N LYS A 272 1.08 -7.52 1.53
CA LYS A 272 0.18 -8.22 2.47
C LYS A 272 0.64 -8.07 3.93
N ASP A 273 1.91 -8.30 4.19
CA ASP A 273 2.48 -8.29 5.54
C ASP A 273 3.71 -7.35 5.60
N PRO A 274 3.67 -6.27 6.40
CA PRO A 274 4.78 -5.32 6.51
C PRO A 274 6.08 -5.94 7.10
N ARG A 275 6.02 -7.10 7.72
CA ARG A 275 7.22 -7.85 8.18
C ARG A 275 8.04 -8.34 7.00
N LYS A 276 7.38 -8.72 5.91
CA LYS A 276 8.01 -9.24 4.69
C LYS A 276 8.63 -8.14 3.82
N THR A 277 8.45 -6.86 4.16
CA THR A 277 9.10 -5.74 3.45
C THR A 277 10.62 -5.90 3.37
N LYS A 278 11.26 -6.51 4.38
CA LYS A 278 12.72 -6.78 4.32
C LYS A 278 13.11 -7.68 3.15
N SER A 279 12.32 -8.72 2.87
CA SER A 279 12.55 -9.59 1.71
C SER A 279 12.36 -8.84 0.39
N SER A 280 11.34 -7.97 0.31
CA SER A 280 11.15 -7.13 -0.88
C SER A 280 12.31 -6.14 -1.08
N ILE A 281 12.83 -5.53 0.00
CA ILE A 281 14.02 -4.65 -0.04
C ILE A 281 15.21 -5.39 -0.63
N PHE A 282 15.49 -6.61 -0.15
CA PHE A 282 16.60 -7.41 -0.65
C PHE A 282 16.45 -7.72 -2.14
N ILE A 283 15.27 -8.21 -2.57
CA ILE A 283 14.99 -8.54 -3.96
C ILE A 283 15.14 -7.30 -4.85
N ALA A 284 14.52 -6.18 -4.48
CA ALA A 284 14.61 -4.92 -5.22
C ALA A 284 16.05 -4.41 -5.30
N SER A 285 16.80 -4.43 -4.18
CA SER A 285 18.19 -3.96 -4.14
C SER A 285 19.11 -4.77 -5.04
N VAL A 286 18.98 -6.10 -5.05
CA VAL A 286 19.77 -6.98 -5.94
C VAL A 286 19.38 -6.68 -7.40
N TRP A 287 18.09 -6.62 -7.70
CA TRP A 287 17.59 -6.40 -9.04
C TRP A 287 18.08 -5.04 -9.59
N VAL A 288 17.87 -3.94 -8.85
CA VAL A 288 18.27 -2.59 -9.31
C VAL A 288 19.77 -2.45 -9.47
N THR A 289 20.56 -3.01 -8.55
CA THR A 289 22.02 -2.93 -8.59
C THR A 289 22.57 -3.58 -9.85
N ILE A 290 22.15 -4.81 -10.13
CA ILE A 290 22.59 -5.55 -11.32
C ILE A 290 22.10 -4.85 -12.59
N SER A 291 20.83 -4.50 -12.66
CA SER A 291 20.22 -3.90 -13.85
C SER A 291 20.87 -2.57 -14.24
N VAL A 292 21.04 -1.66 -13.28
CA VAL A 292 21.63 -0.34 -13.53
C VAL A 292 23.09 -0.47 -13.98
N LEU A 293 23.88 -1.32 -13.30
CA LEU A 293 25.29 -1.52 -13.62
C LEU A 293 25.45 -2.12 -15.01
N THR A 294 24.72 -3.20 -15.30
CA THR A 294 24.81 -3.87 -16.61
C THR A 294 24.32 -3.00 -17.76
N THR A 295 23.31 -2.14 -17.51
CA THR A 295 22.82 -1.18 -18.51
C THR A 295 23.89 -0.16 -18.90
N ILE A 296 24.62 0.41 -17.96
CA ILE A 296 25.73 1.35 -18.23
C ILE A 296 26.85 0.63 -19.01
N ILE A 297 27.28 -0.53 -18.52
CA ILE A 297 28.32 -1.32 -19.17
C ILE A 297 27.92 -1.66 -20.61
N MET A 298 26.67 -2.05 -20.83
CA MET A 298 26.13 -2.37 -22.14
C MET A 298 26.21 -1.17 -23.10
N GLY A 299 25.83 0.03 -22.63
CA GLY A 299 25.92 1.27 -23.42
C GLY A 299 27.36 1.60 -23.85
N ILE A 300 28.34 1.42 -22.94
CA ILE A 300 29.76 1.63 -23.24
C ILE A 300 30.29 0.57 -24.23
N MET A 301 29.95 -0.70 -24.00
CA MET A 301 30.37 -1.81 -24.82
C MET A 301 29.81 -1.74 -26.24
N ALA A 302 28.60 -1.21 -26.37
CA ALA A 302 27.96 -1.06 -27.70
C ALA A 302 28.79 -0.25 -28.68
N PHE A 303 29.59 0.71 -28.18
CA PHE A 303 30.54 1.47 -29.03
C PHE A 303 31.60 0.59 -29.70
N GLY A 304 31.96 -0.55 -29.09
CA GLY A 304 32.84 -1.55 -29.74
C GLY A 304 32.25 -2.17 -31.00
N TYR A 305 30.92 -2.31 -31.07
CA TYR A 305 30.20 -2.94 -32.15
C TYR A 305 29.59 -1.98 -33.18
N ILE A 306 29.14 -0.81 -32.70
CA ILE A 306 28.41 0.19 -33.48
C ILE A 306 29.12 1.53 -33.29
N LYS A 307 29.75 2.03 -34.34
CA LYS A 307 30.59 3.25 -34.30
C LYS A 307 29.80 4.54 -34.55
N SER A 308 28.58 4.44 -35.08
CA SER A 308 27.70 5.59 -35.32
C SER A 308 26.25 5.15 -35.18
N SER A 309 25.43 6.05 -34.67
CA SER A 309 23.96 5.86 -34.58
C SER A 309 23.27 7.21 -34.67
N ASP A 310 22.25 7.33 -35.51
CA ASP A 310 21.44 8.53 -35.67
C ASP A 310 20.55 8.77 -34.39
N ASN A 311 20.25 7.69 -33.68
CA ASN A 311 19.50 7.74 -32.45
C ASN A 311 20.12 6.82 -31.36
N PRO A 312 20.92 7.36 -30.45
CA PRO A 312 21.55 6.58 -29.37
C PRO A 312 20.59 5.78 -28.49
N GLU A 313 19.34 6.22 -28.34
CA GLU A 313 18.33 5.51 -27.51
C GLU A 313 17.92 4.16 -28.13
N ARG A 314 18.32 3.85 -29.37
CA ARG A 314 18.08 2.55 -30.02
C ARG A 314 19.15 1.51 -29.73
N ILE A 315 20.26 1.90 -29.10
CA ILE A 315 21.48 1.08 -29.04
C ILE A 315 21.26 -0.33 -28.48
N PHE A 316 20.32 -0.48 -27.49
CA PHE A 316 19.95 -1.78 -26.98
C PHE A 316 19.32 -2.69 -28.01
N ILE A 317 18.42 -2.15 -28.83
CA ILE A 317 17.71 -2.88 -29.87
C ILE A 317 18.69 -3.26 -31.01
N ASP A 318 19.52 -2.29 -31.45
CA ASP A 318 20.46 -2.47 -32.55
C ASP A 318 21.56 -3.48 -32.16
N LEU A 319 22.08 -3.39 -30.95
CA LEU A 319 23.08 -4.34 -30.43
C LEU A 319 22.51 -5.76 -30.32
N SER A 320 21.29 -5.89 -29.77
CA SER A 320 20.61 -7.18 -29.63
C SER A 320 20.35 -7.82 -31.00
N SER A 321 19.89 -7.04 -31.98
CA SER A 321 19.65 -7.52 -33.35
C SER A 321 20.94 -7.93 -34.07
N LYS A 322 22.07 -7.28 -33.73
CA LYS A 322 23.38 -7.58 -34.33
C LYS A 322 24.04 -8.83 -33.77
N LEU A 323 23.85 -9.08 -32.47
CA LEU A 323 24.60 -10.12 -31.76
C LEU A 323 23.85 -11.45 -31.64
N LEU A 324 22.51 -11.41 -31.64
CA LEU A 324 21.70 -12.55 -31.29
C LEU A 324 21.04 -13.19 -32.51
N HIS A 325 20.84 -14.52 -32.43
CA HIS A 325 19.96 -15.21 -33.38
C HIS A 325 18.55 -14.57 -33.35
N PRO A 326 17.86 -14.40 -34.49
CA PRO A 326 16.61 -13.63 -34.58
C PRO A 326 15.54 -13.99 -33.56
N ILE A 327 15.37 -15.25 -33.19
CA ILE A 327 14.40 -15.67 -32.17
C ILE A 327 14.76 -15.08 -30.80
N PHE A 328 16.02 -15.19 -30.38
CA PHE A 328 16.50 -14.65 -29.11
C PHE A 328 16.51 -13.12 -29.13
N ALA A 329 16.87 -12.50 -30.25
CA ALA A 329 16.76 -11.07 -30.46
C ALA A 329 15.30 -10.61 -30.26
N GLY A 330 14.33 -11.32 -30.82
CA GLY A 330 12.90 -11.04 -30.64
C GLY A 330 12.44 -11.11 -29.17
N VAL A 331 12.90 -12.12 -28.42
CA VAL A 331 12.61 -12.23 -26.98
C VAL A 331 13.22 -11.06 -26.21
N ILE A 332 14.47 -10.72 -26.47
CA ILE A 332 15.19 -9.61 -25.81
C ILE A 332 14.54 -8.26 -26.15
N ILE A 333 14.17 -8.06 -27.39
CA ILE A 333 13.48 -6.84 -27.87
C ILE A 333 12.08 -6.73 -27.23
N SER A 334 11.40 -7.88 -27.00
CA SER A 334 10.13 -7.90 -26.26
C SER A 334 10.27 -7.38 -24.82
N ALA A 335 11.47 -7.43 -24.23
CA ALA A 335 11.71 -6.81 -22.93
C ALA A 335 11.59 -5.28 -22.98
N THR A 336 11.87 -4.64 -24.12
CA THR A 336 11.66 -3.20 -24.28
C THR A 336 10.17 -2.84 -24.24
N ILE A 337 9.32 -3.61 -24.94
CA ILE A 337 7.87 -3.36 -24.86
C ILE A 337 7.30 -3.77 -23.50
N ALA A 338 7.88 -4.77 -22.84
CA ALA A 338 7.55 -5.13 -21.47
C ALA A 338 7.77 -3.96 -20.50
N ALA A 339 8.93 -3.32 -20.59
CA ALA A 339 9.28 -2.14 -19.80
C ALA A 339 8.34 -0.95 -20.04
N VAL A 340 7.99 -0.72 -21.29
CA VAL A 340 7.04 0.32 -21.69
C VAL A 340 5.64 0.03 -21.14
N MET A 341 5.16 -1.21 -21.25
CA MET A 341 3.83 -1.62 -20.82
C MET A 341 3.67 -1.57 -19.30
N SER A 342 4.61 -2.14 -18.54
CA SER A 342 4.57 -2.17 -17.06
C SER A 342 4.58 -0.79 -16.43
N THR A 343 5.21 0.16 -17.09
CA THR A 343 5.26 1.54 -16.62
C THR A 343 4.02 2.32 -17.01
N ALA A 344 3.62 2.26 -18.27
CA ALA A 344 2.45 2.99 -18.76
C ALA A 344 1.16 2.55 -18.06
N ASP A 345 0.96 1.24 -17.81
CA ASP A 345 -0.21 0.74 -17.11
C ASP A 345 -0.28 1.28 -15.68
N SER A 346 0.84 1.26 -14.99
CA SER A 346 0.94 1.72 -13.62
C SER A 346 0.66 3.22 -13.48
N GLN A 347 1.16 4.02 -14.38
CA GLN A 347 0.97 5.47 -14.40
C GLN A 347 -0.48 5.85 -14.73
N LEU A 348 -1.03 5.26 -15.80
CA LEU A 348 -2.39 5.52 -16.22
C LEU A 348 -3.42 5.03 -15.16
N LEU A 349 -3.17 3.88 -14.52
CA LEU A 349 -4.02 3.38 -13.44
C LEU A 349 -3.99 4.30 -12.22
N VAL A 350 -2.81 4.75 -11.77
CA VAL A 350 -2.69 5.64 -10.61
C VAL A 350 -3.31 7.00 -10.90
N ALA A 351 -3.06 7.59 -12.07
CA ALA A 351 -3.66 8.86 -12.47
C ALA A 351 -5.19 8.77 -12.56
N SER A 352 -5.71 7.72 -13.20
CA SER A 352 -7.16 7.52 -13.31
C SER A 352 -7.81 7.26 -11.95
N SER A 353 -7.15 6.50 -11.08
CA SER A 353 -7.63 6.23 -9.72
C SER A 353 -7.69 7.49 -8.87
N ALA A 354 -6.71 8.38 -8.99
CA ALA A 354 -6.69 9.66 -8.29
C ALA A 354 -7.90 10.54 -8.66
N VAL A 355 -8.29 10.57 -9.94
CA VAL A 355 -9.47 11.36 -10.34
C VAL A 355 -10.78 10.67 -9.95
N VAL A 356 -10.90 9.37 -10.21
CA VAL A 356 -12.17 8.65 -10.00
C VAL A 356 -12.45 8.40 -8.53
N ASN A 357 -11.46 7.87 -7.77
CA ASN A 357 -11.66 7.53 -6.36
C ASN A 357 -11.49 8.73 -5.44
N ASP A 358 -10.57 9.65 -5.76
CA ASP A 358 -10.25 10.73 -4.84
C ASP A 358 -11.10 11.99 -5.09
N ILE A 359 -11.57 12.23 -6.33
CA ILE A 359 -12.39 13.39 -6.65
C ILE A 359 -13.85 12.97 -6.86
N TYR A 360 -14.13 12.13 -7.88
CA TYR A 360 -15.52 11.83 -8.26
C TYR A 360 -16.30 11.10 -7.16
N TYR A 361 -15.71 10.03 -6.60
CA TYR A 361 -16.36 9.26 -5.53
C TYR A 361 -16.59 10.11 -4.29
N GLU A 362 -15.63 10.92 -3.90
CA GLU A 362 -15.74 11.80 -2.74
C GLU A 362 -16.85 12.83 -2.88
N ILE A 363 -16.94 13.50 -4.04
CA ILE A 363 -18.02 14.47 -4.33
C ILE A 363 -19.38 13.78 -4.27
N LYS A 364 -19.50 12.55 -4.78
CA LYS A 364 -20.76 11.81 -4.72
C LYS A 364 -21.12 11.40 -3.30
N GLN A 365 -20.14 10.94 -2.53
CA GLN A 365 -20.34 10.55 -1.13
C GLN A 365 -20.74 11.74 -0.25
N GLN A 366 -20.12 12.92 -0.43
CA GLN A 366 -20.52 14.16 0.26
C GLN A 366 -21.96 14.56 -0.06
N ASN A 367 -22.45 14.24 -1.25
CA ASN A 367 -23.84 14.48 -1.67
C ASN A 367 -24.80 13.32 -1.31
N GLY A 368 -24.39 12.38 -0.45
CA GLY A 368 -25.23 11.27 0.00
C GLY A 368 -25.55 10.23 -1.08
N LYS A 369 -24.78 10.18 -2.20
CA LYS A 369 -25.04 9.26 -3.31
C LYS A 369 -24.07 8.11 -3.29
N GLU A 370 -24.58 6.89 -3.18
CA GLU A 370 -23.77 5.68 -3.36
C GLU A 370 -23.40 5.47 -4.83
N VAL A 371 -22.18 5.04 -5.06
CA VAL A 371 -21.66 4.74 -6.39
C VAL A 371 -21.23 3.29 -6.44
N SER A 372 -21.77 2.51 -7.37
CA SER A 372 -21.40 1.10 -7.53
C SER A 372 -19.96 0.93 -8.06
N ASP A 373 -19.30 -0.14 -7.64
CA ASP A 373 -17.95 -0.52 -8.12
C ASP A 373 -17.88 -0.59 -9.64
N LYS A 374 -18.91 -1.14 -10.29
CA LYS A 374 -18.98 -1.21 -11.76
C LYS A 374 -18.89 0.17 -12.43
N LYS A 375 -19.54 1.19 -11.84
CA LYS A 375 -19.49 2.55 -12.35
C LYS A 375 -18.12 3.18 -12.14
N MET A 376 -17.51 2.95 -10.98
CA MET A 376 -16.16 3.44 -10.66
C MET A 376 -15.13 2.87 -11.65
N ILE A 377 -15.13 1.56 -11.87
CA ILE A 377 -14.22 0.89 -12.81
C ILE A 377 -14.44 1.38 -14.24
N ARG A 378 -15.71 1.58 -14.67
CA ARG A 378 -16.02 2.10 -16.02
C ARG A 378 -15.49 3.52 -16.21
N LEU A 379 -15.68 4.40 -15.22
CA LEU A 379 -15.14 5.76 -15.25
C LEU A 379 -13.60 5.76 -15.26
N GLY A 380 -12.97 4.86 -14.49
CA GLY A 380 -11.52 4.69 -14.50
C GLY A 380 -11.00 4.35 -15.89
N ARG A 381 -11.64 3.40 -16.57
CA ARG A 381 -11.29 3.03 -17.96
C ARG A 381 -11.47 4.19 -18.94
N LEU A 382 -12.56 4.93 -18.84
CA LEU A 382 -12.77 6.12 -19.68
C LEU A 382 -11.66 7.15 -19.48
N LEU A 383 -11.27 7.38 -18.23
CA LEU A 383 -10.22 8.34 -17.92
C LEU A 383 -8.84 7.87 -18.41
N ILE A 384 -8.56 6.57 -18.37
CA ILE A 384 -7.35 5.99 -18.97
C ILE A 384 -7.29 6.34 -20.47
N ILE A 385 -8.40 6.20 -21.20
CA ILE A 385 -8.46 6.57 -22.64
C ILE A 385 -8.20 8.07 -22.82
N LEU A 386 -8.82 8.93 -22.02
CA LEU A 386 -8.63 10.38 -22.12
C LEU A 386 -7.17 10.77 -21.85
N LEU A 387 -6.54 10.23 -20.83
CA LEU A 387 -5.14 10.45 -20.52
C LEU A 387 -4.22 9.92 -21.63
N ALA A 388 -4.54 8.75 -22.20
CA ALA A 388 -3.80 8.18 -23.32
C ALA A 388 -3.89 9.05 -24.58
N ILE A 389 -5.05 9.66 -24.86
CA ILE A 389 -5.17 10.60 -25.98
C ILE A 389 -4.27 11.82 -25.78
N VAL A 390 -4.25 12.41 -24.59
CA VAL A 390 -3.37 13.56 -24.29
C VAL A 390 -1.91 13.17 -24.39
N ALA A 391 -1.53 12.01 -23.84
CA ALA A 391 -0.16 11.48 -23.94
C ALA A 391 0.24 11.19 -25.39
N PHE A 392 -0.68 10.67 -26.23
CA PHE A 392 -0.47 10.48 -27.66
C PHE A 392 -0.17 11.79 -28.37
N LEU A 393 -0.92 12.87 -28.08
CA LEU A 393 -0.68 14.19 -28.68
C LEU A 393 0.70 14.74 -28.31
N ILE A 394 1.16 14.54 -27.09
CA ILE A 394 2.52 14.92 -26.66
C ILE A 394 3.57 14.08 -27.41
N ALA A 395 3.33 12.78 -27.59
CA ALA A 395 4.23 11.84 -28.23
C ALA A 395 4.32 12.00 -29.76
N LEU A 396 3.49 12.84 -30.41
CA LEU A 396 3.55 13.09 -31.86
C LEU A 396 4.88 13.69 -32.30
N ASN A 397 5.62 14.32 -31.41
CA ASN A 397 6.95 14.85 -31.73
C ASN A 397 8.00 13.72 -31.67
N GLU A 398 8.39 13.21 -32.84
CA GLU A 398 9.38 12.13 -33.00
C GLU A 398 10.78 12.48 -32.43
N HIS A 399 11.12 13.78 -32.41
CA HIS A 399 12.44 14.23 -31.94
C HIS A 399 12.55 14.40 -30.43
N SER A 400 11.47 14.12 -29.67
CA SER A 400 11.51 14.17 -28.22
C SER A 400 12.30 12.99 -27.66
N SER A 401 13.37 13.27 -26.91
CA SER A 401 14.13 12.23 -26.19
C SER A 401 13.26 11.58 -25.12
N ILE A 402 13.24 10.27 -25.09
CA ILE A 402 12.56 9.46 -24.06
C ILE A 402 13.13 9.82 -22.70
N PHE A 403 14.47 9.91 -22.60
CA PHE A 403 15.15 10.26 -21.36
C PHE A 403 14.74 11.64 -20.80
N GLU A 404 14.67 12.67 -21.66
CA GLU A 404 14.29 14.02 -21.25
C GLU A 404 12.82 14.14 -20.82
N LEU A 405 11.90 13.45 -21.49
CA LEU A 405 10.48 13.42 -21.08
C LEU A 405 10.32 12.75 -19.71
N VAL A 406 11.02 11.63 -19.51
CA VAL A 406 11.03 10.95 -18.21
C VAL A 406 11.64 11.82 -17.13
N LYS A 407 12.80 12.42 -17.39
CA LYS A 407 13.50 13.33 -16.47
C LYS A 407 12.59 14.46 -15.98
N TYR A 408 11.85 15.09 -16.88
CA TYR A 408 10.91 16.15 -16.54
C TYR A 408 9.73 15.65 -15.67
N ALA A 409 9.08 14.55 -16.07
CA ALA A 409 7.97 13.99 -15.31
C ALA A 409 8.42 13.48 -13.92
N TRP A 410 9.59 12.83 -13.88
CA TRP A 410 10.24 12.39 -12.64
C TRP A 410 10.55 13.56 -11.70
N GLY A 411 11.12 14.62 -12.26
CA GLY A 411 11.41 15.85 -11.52
C GLY A 411 10.16 16.45 -10.91
N GLY A 412 9.09 16.55 -11.69
CA GLY A 412 7.83 17.13 -11.24
C GLY A 412 7.12 16.32 -10.16
N LEU A 413 7.05 15.00 -10.30
CA LEU A 413 6.50 14.11 -9.28
C LEU A 413 7.34 14.12 -8.00
N GLY A 414 8.65 14.01 -8.14
CA GLY A 414 9.60 14.02 -7.03
C GLY A 414 9.55 15.31 -6.23
N ALA A 415 9.52 16.45 -6.91
CA ALA A 415 9.43 17.78 -6.29
C ALA A 415 8.08 18.01 -5.60
N SER A 416 6.98 17.54 -6.20
CA SER A 416 5.63 17.76 -5.67
C SER A 416 5.29 16.85 -4.51
N PHE A 417 5.55 15.56 -4.63
CA PHE A 417 5.12 14.56 -3.66
C PHE A 417 6.22 14.12 -2.69
N GLY A 418 7.50 14.17 -3.10
CA GLY A 418 8.60 13.68 -2.30
C GLY A 418 8.66 14.28 -0.89
N PRO A 419 8.72 15.60 -0.72
CA PRO A 419 8.73 16.23 0.59
C PRO A 419 7.50 15.90 1.43
N VAL A 420 6.30 15.99 0.84
CA VAL A 420 5.04 15.74 1.55
C VAL A 420 4.97 14.29 2.03
N ILE A 421 5.29 13.33 1.19
CA ILE A 421 5.27 11.90 1.56
C ILE A 421 6.32 11.62 2.64
N LEU A 422 7.58 12.02 2.40
CA LEU A 422 8.67 11.76 3.33
C LEU A 422 8.35 12.33 4.72
N PHE A 423 8.03 13.61 4.80
CA PHE A 423 7.79 14.26 6.09
C PHE A 423 6.43 13.91 6.71
N SER A 424 5.42 13.49 5.92
CA SER A 424 4.17 12.96 6.49
C SER A 424 4.39 11.71 7.34
N LEU A 425 5.41 10.91 7.00
CA LEU A 425 5.76 9.70 7.71
C LEU A 425 6.59 9.96 8.99
N TYR A 426 7.34 11.05 9.05
CA TYR A 426 8.34 11.29 10.09
C TYR A 426 8.07 12.50 10.98
N SER A 427 7.23 13.46 10.57
CA SER A 427 6.94 14.67 11.31
C SER A 427 5.47 14.77 11.69
N LYS A 428 5.21 15.08 12.96
CA LYS A 428 3.88 15.43 13.47
C LYS A 428 3.59 16.93 13.40
N LYS A 429 4.58 17.75 13.00
CA LYS A 429 4.50 19.22 13.01
C LYS A 429 3.93 19.80 11.71
N ILE A 430 3.86 19.01 10.63
CA ILE A 430 3.32 19.45 9.35
C ILE A 430 1.80 19.29 9.31
N ASN A 431 1.13 20.13 8.52
CA ASN A 431 -0.33 20.19 8.43
C ASN A 431 -0.84 20.26 6.98
N LYS A 432 -2.15 20.24 6.79
CA LYS A 432 -2.80 20.24 5.48
C LYS A 432 -2.44 21.44 4.60
N TYR A 433 -2.31 22.64 5.19
CA TYR A 433 -1.98 23.84 4.44
C TYR A 433 -0.54 23.80 3.90
N GLY A 434 0.39 23.33 4.73
CA GLY A 434 1.75 23.09 4.30
C GLY A 434 1.85 22.01 3.23
N ALA A 435 1.06 20.93 3.34
CA ALA A 435 1.02 19.86 2.33
C ALA A 435 0.53 20.38 0.97
N VAL A 436 -0.55 21.15 0.93
CA VAL A 436 -1.07 21.77 -0.31
C VAL A 436 -0.03 22.72 -0.90
N ALA A 437 0.55 23.62 -0.08
CA ALA A 437 1.56 24.58 -0.52
C ALA A 437 2.80 23.86 -1.10
N SER A 438 3.25 22.79 -0.47
CA SER A 438 4.38 21.99 -0.94
C SER A 438 4.13 21.38 -2.32
N ILE A 439 2.98 20.73 -2.53
CA ILE A 439 2.64 20.13 -3.83
C ILE A 439 2.58 21.20 -4.92
N ILE A 440 1.88 22.30 -4.68
CA ILE A 440 1.76 23.40 -5.64
C ILE A 440 3.15 23.99 -5.95
N THR A 441 3.97 24.24 -4.93
CA THR A 441 5.33 24.75 -5.12
C THR A 441 6.17 23.81 -5.96
N GLY A 442 6.07 22.48 -5.73
CA GLY A 442 6.78 21.49 -6.53
C GLY A 442 6.40 21.54 -8.01
N VAL A 443 5.10 21.57 -8.32
CA VAL A 443 4.60 21.70 -9.69
C VAL A 443 5.12 23.00 -10.34
N VAL A 444 4.88 24.14 -9.67
CA VAL A 444 5.23 25.46 -10.22
C VAL A 444 6.74 25.60 -10.43
N THR A 445 7.53 25.21 -9.44
CA THR A 445 9.00 25.32 -9.55
C THR A 445 9.53 24.45 -10.70
N THR A 446 9.05 23.22 -10.85
CA THR A 446 9.47 22.35 -11.96
C THR A 446 9.18 23.00 -13.31
N VAL A 447 7.98 23.54 -13.51
CA VAL A 447 7.60 24.21 -14.76
C VAL A 447 8.44 25.49 -15.01
N VAL A 448 8.57 26.33 -13.98
CA VAL A 448 9.32 27.62 -14.08
C VAL A 448 10.80 27.36 -14.36
N PHE A 449 11.42 26.38 -13.68
CA PHE A 449 12.82 26.05 -13.96
C PHE A 449 13.00 25.50 -15.36
N LYS A 450 12.20 24.50 -15.78
CA LYS A 450 12.34 23.85 -17.10
C LYS A 450 12.15 24.81 -18.26
N TYR A 451 11.08 25.62 -18.23
CA TYR A 451 10.69 26.44 -19.39
C TYR A 451 11.10 27.93 -19.29
N GLY A 452 11.41 28.40 -18.09
CA GLY A 452 11.80 29.77 -17.83
C GLY A 452 13.28 29.92 -17.50
N LEU A 453 13.67 29.56 -16.27
CA LEU A 453 14.98 29.90 -15.70
C LEU A 453 16.13 29.14 -16.38
N SER A 454 15.94 27.90 -16.84
CA SER A 454 17.00 27.14 -17.52
C SER A 454 17.57 27.86 -18.78
N ARG A 455 16.77 28.76 -19.39
CA ARG A 455 17.18 29.58 -20.54
C ARG A 455 18.24 30.62 -20.19
N LEU A 456 18.40 30.99 -18.92
CA LEU A 456 19.40 31.93 -18.45
C LEU A 456 20.82 31.34 -18.40
N GLY A 457 20.98 30.04 -18.55
CA GLY A 457 22.26 29.35 -18.52
C GLY A 457 22.88 29.22 -17.13
N GLY A 458 24.09 28.68 -17.06
CA GLY A 458 24.85 28.55 -15.81
C GLY A 458 24.15 27.73 -14.74
N ILE A 459 24.10 28.28 -13.51
CA ILE A 459 23.48 27.59 -12.36
C ILE A 459 21.96 27.28 -12.55
N TRP A 460 21.29 28.04 -13.41
CA TRP A 460 19.87 27.85 -13.71
C TRP A 460 19.58 26.62 -14.56
N GLN A 461 20.62 25.98 -15.14
CA GLN A 461 20.48 24.70 -15.86
C GLN A 461 20.51 23.48 -14.93
N VAL A 462 20.56 23.69 -13.61
CA VAL A 462 20.43 22.60 -12.64
C VAL A 462 19.13 21.86 -12.86
N TYR A 463 19.17 20.54 -12.62
CA TYR A 463 17.98 19.69 -12.72
C TYR A 463 16.84 20.22 -11.84
N GLU A 464 15.69 20.50 -12.45
CA GLU A 464 14.53 21.15 -11.84
C GLU A 464 14.00 20.43 -10.59
N LEU A 465 14.31 19.16 -10.42
CA LEU A 465 13.98 18.40 -9.22
C LEU A 465 14.64 18.98 -7.97
N ILE A 466 15.87 19.47 -8.07
CA ILE A 466 16.63 19.99 -6.92
C ILE A 466 15.95 21.21 -6.32
N PRO A 467 15.81 22.33 -7.07
CA PRO A 467 15.14 23.50 -6.54
C PRO A 467 13.66 23.20 -6.20
N GLY A 468 13.00 22.38 -6.99
CA GLY A 468 11.62 21.94 -6.72
C GLY A 468 11.48 21.23 -5.38
N PHE A 469 12.31 20.24 -5.10
CA PHE A 469 12.28 19.48 -3.85
C PHE A 469 12.65 20.37 -2.63
N LEU A 470 13.66 21.22 -2.75
CA LEU A 470 14.09 22.10 -1.68
C LEU A 470 13.02 23.17 -1.35
N LEU A 471 12.48 23.85 -2.38
CA LEU A 471 11.45 24.86 -2.17
C LEU A 471 10.15 24.27 -1.67
N SER A 472 9.74 23.09 -2.18
CA SER A 472 8.59 22.36 -1.66
C SER A 472 8.77 21.98 -0.20
N THR A 473 9.96 21.52 0.20
CA THR A 473 10.28 21.22 1.60
C THR A 473 10.20 22.47 2.46
N LEU A 474 10.78 23.56 2.00
CA LEU A 474 10.74 24.85 2.70
C LEU A 474 9.28 25.30 2.91
N MET A 475 8.49 25.31 1.84
CA MET A 475 7.08 25.74 1.91
C MET A 475 6.23 24.80 2.76
N LEU A 476 6.52 23.48 2.75
CA LEU A 476 5.87 22.53 3.65
C LEU A 476 6.00 22.95 5.12
N PHE A 477 7.22 23.28 5.56
CA PHE A 477 7.46 23.64 6.95
C PHE A 477 7.04 25.07 7.28
N VAL A 478 7.36 26.05 6.43
CA VAL A 478 7.02 27.47 6.64
C VAL A 478 5.50 27.66 6.74
N ILE A 479 4.74 27.12 5.78
CA ILE A 479 3.29 27.25 5.79
C ILE A 479 2.66 26.45 6.94
N SER A 480 3.20 25.26 7.24
CA SER A 480 2.71 24.49 8.39
C SER A 480 2.92 25.25 9.70
N TYR A 481 4.06 25.89 9.87
CA TYR A 481 4.35 26.70 11.06
C TYR A 481 3.44 27.94 11.11
N ALA A 482 3.35 28.72 10.04
CA ALA A 482 2.53 29.93 9.98
C ALA A 482 1.04 29.64 10.21
N THR A 483 0.55 28.49 9.74
CA THR A 483 -0.87 28.09 9.87
C THR A 483 -1.16 27.21 11.08
N ASN A 484 -0.17 26.94 11.93
CA ASN A 484 -0.33 26.03 13.07
C ASN A 484 -1.44 26.47 14.03
N ARG A 485 -1.65 27.78 14.21
CA ARG A 485 -2.73 28.32 15.06
C ARG A 485 -4.13 28.06 14.47
N LYS A 486 -4.25 27.90 13.16
CA LYS A 486 -5.54 27.60 12.46
C LYS A 486 -5.97 26.15 12.61
N ILE A 487 -5.10 25.26 13.07
CA ILE A 487 -5.44 23.85 13.26
C ILE A 487 -6.06 23.65 14.63
N LYS A 488 -7.27 23.10 14.65
CA LYS A 488 -8.00 22.82 15.91
C LYS A 488 -7.18 21.88 16.82
N PRO A 489 -7.22 22.06 18.14
CA PRO A 489 -6.49 21.21 19.11
C PRO A 489 -6.79 19.72 18.94
N ASP A 490 -8.05 19.34 18.71
CA ASP A 490 -8.47 17.94 18.53
C ASP A 490 -7.84 17.31 17.29
N VAL A 491 -7.71 18.08 16.19
CA VAL A 491 -7.06 17.62 14.96
C VAL A 491 -5.56 17.39 15.21
N LYS A 492 -4.89 18.31 15.93
CA LYS A 492 -3.47 18.13 16.30
C LYS A 492 -3.27 16.87 17.13
N LYS A 493 -4.14 16.67 18.12
CA LYS A 493 -4.14 15.51 18.99
C LYS A 493 -4.34 14.23 18.19
N SER A 494 -5.32 14.20 17.28
CA SER A 494 -5.57 13.05 16.41
C SER A 494 -4.37 12.70 15.51
N ILE A 495 -3.68 13.72 14.96
CA ILE A 495 -2.46 13.53 14.16
C ILE A 495 -1.32 12.94 15.02
N GLU A 496 -1.18 13.41 16.25
CA GLU A 496 -0.19 12.90 17.20
C GLU A 496 -0.48 11.47 17.63
N ASP A 497 -1.73 11.15 17.93
CA ASP A 497 -2.18 9.80 18.28
C ASP A 497 -1.88 8.82 17.16
N GLU A 498 -2.23 9.13 15.90
CA GLU A 498 -1.90 8.28 14.75
C GLU A 498 -0.40 8.06 14.60
N PHE A 499 0.39 9.12 14.76
CA PHE A 499 1.85 9.03 14.69
C PHE A 499 2.39 8.07 15.77
N ASN A 500 1.87 8.15 16.98
CA ASN A 500 2.25 7.29 18.09
C ASN A 500 1.78 5.84 17.88
N ILE A 501 0.58 5.62 17.33
CA ILE A 501 0.06 4.29 16.97
C ILE A 501 0.99 3.63 15.95
N VAL A 502 1.37 4.35 14.89
CA VAL A 502 2.31 3.85 13.87
C VAL A 502 3.66 3.50 14.49
N LYS A 503 4.19 4.37 15.36
CA LYS A 503 5.46 4.13 16.06
C LYS A 503 5.40 2.84 16.90
N GLN A 504 4.34 2.65 17.67
CA GLN A 504 4.14 1.44 18.47
C GLN A 504 3.94 0.18 17.61
N ALA A 505 3.14 0.27 16.54
CA ALA A 505 2.95 -0.82 15.61
C ALA A 505 4.28 -1.27 14.97
N LEU A 506 5.12 -0.32 14.55
CA LEU A 506 6.44 -0.62 13.97
C LEU A 506 7.38 -1.30 14.97
N VAL A 507 7.31 -0.96 16.26
CA VAL A 507 8.09 -1.63 17.33
C VAL A 507 7.58 -3.07 17.52
N LYS A 508 6.25 -3.25 17.63
CA LYS A 508 5.64 -4.58 17.81
C LYS A 508 5.89 -5.51 16.62
N ILE A 509 5.81 -5.00 15.37
CA ILE A 509 6.12 -5.75 14.15
C ILE A 509 7.56 -6.33 14.17
N LYS A 510 8.51 -5.66 14.81
CA LYS A 510 9.89 -6.17 14.95
C LYS A 510 10.00 -7.34 15.92
N LYS A 511 9.17 -7.34 16.98
CA LYS A 511 9.25 -8.30 18.10
C LYS A 511 8.31 -9.48 17.93
N ASP A 512 7.12 -9.27 17.38
CA ASP A 512 6.06 -10.26 17.26
C ASP A 512 5.99 -10.83 15.84
N LYS A 513 6.34 -12.09 15.70
CA LYS A 513 6.37 -12.80 14.40
C LYS A 513 5.04 -13.48 14.06
N TYR A 514 4.14 -13.67 15.01
CA TYR A 514 2.99 -14.56 14.88
C TYR A 514 1.63 -13.85 14.92
N THR A 515 1.52 -12.71 15.58
CA THR A 515 0.24 -11.97 15.66
C THR A 515 -0.14 -11.40 14.29
N ALA A 516 -1.40 -11.49 13.92
CA ALA A 516 -1.91 -10.87 12.69
C ALA A 516 -1.64 -9.35 12.68
N PHE A 517 -1.39 -8.79 11.49
CA PHE A 517 -1.00 -7.37 11.41
C PHE A 517 -2.14 -6.44 11.86
N GLY A 518 -3.40 -6.80 11.58
CA GLY A 518 -4.57 -6.07 12.09
C GLY A 518 -4.59 -5.98 13.62
N ASP A 519 -4.36 -7.10 14.30
CA ASP A 519 -4.31 -7.15 15.77
C ASP A 519 -3.15 -6.33 16.35
N ILE A 520 -2.03 -6.24 15.62
CA ILE A 520 -0.91 -5.38 16.04
C ILE A 520 -1.31 -3.90 16.01
N ILE A 521 -2.06 -3.48 14.99
CA ILE A 521 -2.58 -2.11 14.90
C ILE A 521 -3.55 -1.85 16.04
N GLU A 522 -4.52 -2.73 16.24
CA GLU A 522 -5.51 -2.62 17.31
C GLU A 522 -4.84 -2.50 18.68
N LYS A 523 -3.92 -3.42 19.00
CA LYS A 523 -3.16 -3.36 20.26
C LYS A 523 -2.29 -2.12 20.39
N SER A 524 -1.86 -1.53 19.30
CA SER A 524 -1.07 -0.30 19.31
C SER A 524 -1.95 0.91 19.52
N SER A 525 -3.15 0.91 18.94
CA SER A 525 -4.19 1.91 19.21
C SER A 525 -4.58 1.92 20.67
N LEU A 526 -4.94 0.76 21.22
CA LEU A 526 -5.28 0.60 22.62
C LEU A 526 -4.15 1.06 23.58
N TYR A 527 -2.88 0.80 23.20
CA TYR A 527 -1.74 1.27 24.00
C TYR A 527 -1.63 2.81 24.03
N VAL A 528 -1.82 3.47 22.89
CA VAL A 528 -1.76 4.92 22.80
C VAL A 528 -2.93 5.57 23.55
N GLU A 529 -4.12 5.00 23.42
CA GLU A 529 -5.32 5.43 24.15
C GLU A 529 -5.14 5.28 25.65
N ARG A 530 -4.58 4.16 26.12
CA ARG A 530 -4.26 3.94 27.54
C ARG A 530 -3.30 4.97 28.10
N LYS A 531 -2.21 5.27 27.40
CA LYS A 531 -1.22 6.27 27.81
C LYS A 531 -1.80 7.69 27.85
N ARG A 532 -2.82 7.96 27.04
CA ARG A 532 -3.51 9.25 26.98
C ARG A 532 -4.49 9.46 28.14
N ASN A 533 -5.07 8.36 28.66
CA ASN A 533 -6.16 8.39 29.64
C ASN A 533 -5.70 8.06 31.08
N ASP A 534 -4.43 8.23 31.42
CA ASP A 534 -3.94 8.18 32.80
C ASP A 534 -4.58 9.25 33.72
N GLU A 535 -5.47 10.08 33.15
CA GLU A 535 -6.34 10.98 33.90
C GLU A 535 -7.76 10.39 34.00
N SER A 536 -7.99 9.65 35.10
CA SER A 536 -9.23 9.46 35.84
C SER A 536 -10.59 9.69 35.13
N LYS A 537 -11.06 8.76 34.30
CA LYS A 537 -12.51 8.64 34.05
C LYS A 537 -12.91 7.17 34.14
N MET A 538 -13.64 6.80 35.19
CA MET A 538 -14.13 5.45 35.45
C MET A 538 -15.17 5.03 34.41
N ILE A 539 -15.29 3.71 34.15
CA ILE A 539 -16.41 3.12 33.42
C ILE A 539 -17.72 3.52 34.07
N ALA A 540 -18.68 4.02 33.30
CA ALA A 540 -20.03 4.22 33.80
C ALA A 540 -20.79 2.88 33.81
N PHE A 541 -21.82 2.77 34.65
CA PHE A 541 -22.62 1.56 34.78
C PHE A 541 -24.10 1.89 34.65
N LYS A 542 -24.85 1.03 33.93
CA LYS A 542 -26.31 0.98 33.99
C LYS A 542 -26.73 -0.18 34.87
N GLU A 543 -27.69 0.03 35.74
CA GLU A 543 -28.26 -1.00 36.60
C GLU A 543 -29.76 -1.08 36.39
N PHE A 544 -30.30 -2.30 36.37
CA PHE A 544 -31.74 -2.58 36.25
C PHE A 544 -32.13 -3.69 37.20
N GLY A 545 -33.35 -3.59 37.78
CA GLY A 545 -33.85 -4.55 38.76
C GLY A 545 -33.53 -4.17 40.19
N ILE A 546 -33.82 -5.06 41.13
CA ILE A 546 -33.70 -4.79 42.57
C ILE A 546 -32.34 -5.28 43.07
N CYS A 547 -31.58 -4.42 43.76
CA CYS A 547 -30.22 -4.71 44.24
C CYS A 547 -30.10 -5.89 45.20
N SER A 548 -31.19 -6.35 45.84
CA SER A 548 -31.21 -7.51 46.74
C SER A 548 -31.29 -8.85 46.01
N LYS A 549 -31.47 -8.82 44.66
CA LYS A 549 -31.53 -10.03 43.83
C LYS A 549 -30.15 -10.50 43.42
N LYS A 550 -30.08 -11.69 42.79
CA LYS A 550 -28.83 -12.24 42.22
C LYS A 550 -28.27 -11.28 41.19
N HIS A 551 -26.99 -10.91 41.29
CA HIS A 551 -26.34 -10.00 40.35
C HIS A 551 -25.89 -10.71 39.09
N ILE A 552 -26.14 -10.12 37.91
CA ILE A 552 -25.60 -10.54 36.63
C ILE A 552 -24.89 -9.40 35.92
N ILE A 553 -23.79 -9.67 35.24
CA ILE A 553 -23.00 -8.68 34.49
C ILE A 553 -23.08 -9.01 33.03
N LEU A 554 -23.45 -8.01 32.19
CA LEU A 554 -23.54 -8.14 30.74
C LEU A 554 -22.47 -7.28 30.05
N CYS A 555 -21.38 -7.91 29.58
CA CYS A 555 -20.25 -7.27 28.94
C CYS A 555 -20.37 -7.35 27.41
N HIS A 556 -21.11 -6.43 26.79
CA HIS A 556 -21.27 -6.33 25.33
C HIS A 556 -21.56 -4.87 24.93
N PRO A 557 -21.00 -4.37 23.79
CA PRO A 557 -21.24 -2.99 23.36
C PRO A 557 -22.70 -2.65 23.12
N SER A 558 -23.45 -3.56 22.48
CA SER A 558 -24.87 -3.35 22.18
C SER A 558 -25.75 -3.26 23.42
N PHE A 559 -25.30 -3.78 24.57
CA PHE A 559 -26.04 -3.67 25.81
C PHE A 559 -26.04 -2.25 26.40
N ALA A 560 -25.11 -1.40 25.97
CA ALA A 560 -25.10 0.01 26.36
C ALA A 560 -26.39 0.75 25.95
N ASN A 561 -27.06 0.28 24.89
CA ASN A 561 -28.31 0.87 24.41
C ASN A 561 -29.56 0.30 25.09
N LEU A 562 -29.42 -0.68 25.99
CA LEU A 562 -30.55 -1.23 26.71
C LEU A 562 -31.14 -0.20 27.69
N ASN A 563 -32.45 -0.24 27.85
CA ASN A 563 -33.25 0.56 28.80
C ASN A 563 -34.31 -0.32 29.45
N GLU A 564 -35.05 0.23 30.39
CA GLU A 564 -36.10 -0.50 31.12
C GLU A 564 -37.18 -1.08 30.20
N GLN A 565 -37.40 -0.53 29.01
CA GLN A 565 -38.38 -1.01 28.05
C GLN A 565 -37.85 -2.13 27.15
N SER A 566 -36.53 -2.36 27.16
CA SER A 566 -35.90 -3.42 26.35
C SER A 566 -36.38 -4.79 26.78
N CYS A 567 -36.71 -5.65 25.83
CA CYS A 567 -37.25 -7.00 26.10
C CYS A 567 -36.32 -7.82 26.98
N LEU A 568 -35.02 -7.78 26.79
CA LEU A 568 -34.03 -8.50 27.61
C LEU A 568 -34.06 -8.01 29.08
N VAL A 569 -34.13 -6.70 29.31
CA VAL A 569 -34.20 -6.14 30.66
C VAL A 569 -35.50 -6.53 31.33
N LYS A 570 -36.64 -6.43 30.65
CA LYS A 570 -37.95 -6.84 31.16
C LYS A 570 -37.99 -8.34 31.55
N SER A 571 -37.35 -9.19 30.77
CA SER A 571 -37.33 -10.64 31.00
C SER A 571 -36.45 -11.05 32.18
N LEU A 572 -35.36 -10.31 32.47
CA LEU A 572 -34.37 -10.69 33.48
C LEU A 572 -34.50 -9.91 34.80
N ARG A 573 -35.03 -8.68 34.78
CA ARG A 573 -35.05 -7.78 35.97
C ARG A 573 -35.87 -8.31 37.13
N ASP A 574 -36.83 -9.22 36.88
CA ASP A 574 -37.69 -9.76 37.91
C ASP A 574 -36.97 -10.83 38.74
N GLU A 575 -35.93 -11.47 38.22
CA GLU A 575 -35.13 -12.46 38.91
C GLU A 575 -33.72 -12.00 39.24
N TYR A 576 -33.19 -11.08 38.47
CA TYR A 576 -31.80 -10.63 38.54
C TYR A 576 -31.69 -9.12 38.67
N HIS A 577 -30.63 -8.70 39.37
CA HIS A 577 -30.11 -7.36 39.32
C HIS A 577 -29.06 -7.29 38.20
N ILE A 578 -29.35 -6.55 37.14
CA ILE A 578 -28.57 -6.50 35.90
C ILE A 578 -27.58 -5.35 35.97
N ILE A 579 -26.29 -5.63 35.79
CA ILE A 579 -25.21 -4.64 35.78
C ILE A 579 -24.59 -4.62 34.39
N ILE A 580 -24.61 -3.48 33.71
CA ILE A 580 -24.09 -3.29 32.35
C ILE A 580 -22.95 -2.29 32.42
N PRO A 581 -21.68 -2.72 32.27
CA PRO A 581 -20.56 -1.80 32.15
C PRO A 581 -20.66 -1.04 30.81
N LEU A 582 -20.67 0.28 30.83
CA LEU A 582 -20.64 1.15 29.63
C LEU A 582 -19.20 1.37 29.24
N PHE A 583 -18.67 0.45 28.45
CA PHE A 583 -17.29 0.50 28.00
C PHE A 583 -17.02 1.77 27.20
N ARG A 584 -15.88 2.40 27.45
CA ARG A 584 -15.46 3.62 26.78
C ARG A 584 -15.26 3.36 25.29
N GLY A 585 -15.75 4.28 24.45
CA GLY A 585 -15.73 4.16 23.01
C GLY A 585 -16.91 3.38 22.42
N PHE A 586 -17.86 2.92 23.25
CA PHE A 586 -19.04 2.20 22.81
C PHE A 586 -20.33 2.77 23.42
N GLY A 587 -21.41 2.76 22.65
CA GLY A 587 -22.72 3.22 23.08
C GLY A 587 -22.74 4.70 23.54
N GLU A 588 -23.30 4.94 24.71
CA GLU A 588 -23.43 6.29 25.29
C GLU A 588 -22.12 6.84 25.87
N ASN A 589 -21.12 5.97 26.11
CA ASN A 589 -19.83 6.36 26.67
C ASN A 589 -18.82 6.66 25.56
N ILE A 590 -18.75 7.93 25.13
CA ILE A 590 -17.91 8.40 24.02
C ILE A 590 -16.41 8.44 24.37
N SER A 591 -16.02 8.17 25.62
CA SER A 591 -14.62 8.13 26.01
C SER A 591 -13.91 6.90 25.41
N ASN A 592 -12.62 7.05 25.06
CA ASN A 592 -11.85 5.98 24.40
C ASN A 592 -11.70 4.73 25.30
N TYR A 593 -11.81 3.55 24.68
CA TYR A 593 -11.57 2.27 25.33
C TYR A 593 -10.12 2.16 25.84
N ILE A 594 -9.92 1.87 27.12
CA ILE A 594 -8.59 1.97 27.74
C ILE A 594 -7.79 0.67 27.60
N SER A 595 -8.30 -0.42 28.14
CA SER A 595 -7.76 -1.79 27.99
C SER A 595 -8.64 -2.79 28.72
N HIS A 596 -8.50 -4.07 28.37
CA HIS A 596 -9.21 -5.14 29.06
C HIS A 596 -8.80 -5.26 30.54
N GLU A 597 -7.54 -4.98 30.89
CA GLU A 597 -7.05 -5.00 32.27
C GLU A 597 -7.61 -3.88 33.11
N ASN A 598 -7.60 -2.67 32.58
CA ASN A 598 -8.15 -1.52 33.30
C ASN A 598 -9.67 -1.61 33.40
N SER A 599 -10.33 -2.08 32.31
CA SER A 599 -11.78 -2.32 32.34
C SER A 599 -12.16 -3.35 33.39
N ALA A 600 -11.42 -4.43 33.53
CA ALA A 600 -11.64 -5.43 34.56
C ALA A 600 -11.38 -4.86 35.96
N ALA A 601 -10.32 -4.06 36.14
CA ALA A 601 -10.00 -3.40 37.40
C ALA A 601 -11.08 -2.38 37.79
N GLU A 602 -11.60 -1.61 36.84
CA GLU A 602 -12.67 -0.64 37.08
C GLU A 602 -13.99 -1.31 37.42
N ILE A 603 -14.36 -2.41 36.77
CA ILE A 603 -15.54 -3.21 37.10
C ILE A 603 -15.39 -3.79 38.51
N ARG A 604 -14.23 -4.36 38.81
CA ARG A 604 -13.94 -4.86 40.18
C ARG A 604 -14.10 -3.75 41.26
N GLY A 605 -13.48 -2.59 40.97
CA GLY A 605 -13.59 -1.44 41.89
C GLY A 605 -15.03 -1.00 42.13
N TYR A 606 -15.83 -0.96 41.06
CA TYR A 606 -17.24 -0.64 41.14
C TYR A 606 -18.01 -1.67 41.96
N LEU A 607 -17.87 -2.96 41.67
CA LEU A 607 -18.55 -4.03 42.39
C LEU A 607 -18.19 -4.01 43.87
N ASN A 608 -16.92 -3.84 44.22
CA ASN A 608 -16.47 -3.72 45.60
C ASN A 608 -17.04 -2.48 46.32
N SER A 609 -17.11 -1.33 45.62
CA SER A 609 -17.68 -0.10 46.18
C SER A 609 -19.18 -0.21 46.52
N LYS A 610 -19.89 -1.10 45.79
CA LYS A 610 -21.31 -1.40 46.03
C LYS A 610 -21.53 -2.59 46.98
N GLY A 611 -20.47 -3.28 47.39
CA GLY A 611 -20.57 -4.50 48.21
C GLY A 611 -21.05 -5.73 47.44
N TYR A 612 -20.96 -5.73 46.09
CA TYR A 612 -21.40 -6.85 45.25
C TYR A 612 -20.27 -7.89 45.12
N THR A 613 -20.11 -8.72 46.15
CA THR A 613 -19.03 -9.73 46.18
C THR A 613 -19.40 -11.06 45.53
N HIS A 614 -20.69 -11.29 45.29
CA HIS A 614 -21.22 -12.53 44.72
C HIS A 614 -21.98 -12.22 43.42
N ILE A 615 -21.43 -12.64 42.30
CA ILE A 615 -22.03 -12.50 40.98
C ILE A 615 -22.55 -13.85 40.53
N ALA A 616 -23.85 -13.94 40.30
CA ALA A 616 -24.48 -15.20 39.84
C ALA A 616 -23.98 -15.55 38.47
N HIS A 617 -24.02 -14.61 37.50
CA HIS A 617 -23.65 -14.84 36.12
C HIS A 617 -22.90 -13.65 35.55
N ILE A 618 -21.91 -13.92 34.67
CA ILE A 618 -21.26 -12.92 33.86
C ILE A 618 -21.26 -13.37 32.38
N TYR A 619 -21.62 -12.44 31.53
CA TYR A 619 -21.69 -12.68 30.09
C TYR A 619 -20.67 -11.80 29.35
N GLY A 620 -19.82 -12.40 28.49
CA GLY A 620 -18.86 -11.72 27.65
C GLY A 620 -19.04 -12.07 26.17
N TYR A 621 -18.84 -11.08 25.31
CA TYR A 621 -18.94 -11.27 23.86
C TYR A 621 -17.73 -10.66 23.14
N GLY A 622 -17.18 -11.41 22.20
CA GLY A 622 -16.08 -10.95 21.34
C GLY A 622 -14.85 -10.50 22.12
N ILE A 623 -14.43 -9.26 21.93
CA ILE A 623 -13.26 -8.68 22.59
C ILE A 623 -13.43 -8.52 24.12
N PHE A 624 -14.65 -8.46 24.62
CA PHE A 624 -14.92 -8.32 26.07
C PHE A 624 -14.78 -9.62 26.84
N ASN A 625 -14.62 -10.75 26.16
CA ASN A 625 -14.25 -12.01 26.79
C ASN A 625 -12.95 -11.88 27.60
N ASP A 626 -12.00 -11.07 27.14
CA ASP A 626 -10.75 -10.79 27.87
C ASP A 626 -10.98 -10.08 29.20
N VAL A 627 -11.94 -9.17 29.23
CA VAL A 627 -12.34 -8.45 30.46
C VAL A 627 -12.94 -9.44 31.46
N VAL A 628 -13.82 -10.30 30.98
CA VAL A 628 -14.47 -11.32 31.84
C VAL A 628 -13.45 -12.32 32.37
N ILE A 629 -12.56 -12.83 31.54
CA ILE A 629 -11.47 -13.74 31.98
C ILE A 629 -10.58 -13.09 33.04
N LYS A 630 -10.33 -11.79 32.94
CA LYS A 630 -9.55 -11.08 33.95
C LYS A 630 -10.32 -10.87 35.26
N LEU A 631 -11.63 -10.65 35.18
CA LEU A 631 -12.49 -10.61 36.38
C LEU A 631 -12.55 -11.94 37.11
N LEU A 632 -12.55 -13.07 36.38
CA LEU A 632 -12.50 -14.42 36.98
C LEU A 632 -11.23 -14.68 37.83
N LYS A 633 -10.16 -13.91 37.57
CA LYS A 633 -8.90 -13.98 38.34
C LYS A 633 -8.87 -13.07 39.57
N THR A 634 -9.95 -12.37 39.82
CA THR A 634 -10.07 -11.48 41.01
C THR A 634 -10.72 -12.20 42.20
N ASP A 635 -10.82 -11.49 43.31
CA ASP A 635 -11.46 -11.90 44.54
C ASP A 635 -13.00 -11.92 44.47
N ILE A 636 -13.60 -11.48 43.38
CA ILE A 636 -15.05 -11.50 43.18
C ILE A 636 -15.49 -12.95 42.91
N ASN A 637 -16.45 -13.42 43.71
CA ASN A 637 -17.02 -14.75 43.51
C ASN A 637 -18.05 -14.74 42.39
N ILE A 638 -17.64 -15.24 41.23
CA ILE A 638 -18.50 -15.39 40.03
C ILE A 638 -18.89 -16.86 39.90
N LYS A 639 -20.18 -17.15 40.08
CA LYS A 639 -20.67 -18.53 40.08
C LYS A 639 -20.61 -19.19 38.71
N LYS A 640 -21.04 -18.48 37.64
CA LYS A 640 -21.04 -19.00 36.27
C LYS A 640 -20.69 -17.94 35.25
N THR A 641 -20.03 -18.33 34.15
CA THR A 641 -19.55 -17.42 33.12
C THR A 641 -19.87 -17.95 31.73
N VAL A 642 -20.40 -17.08 30.87
CA VAL A 642 -20.65 -17.38 29.45
C VAL A 642 -19.78 -16.48 28.61
N LEU A 643 -18.95 -17.08 27.73
CA LEU A 643 -18.13 -16.36 26.76
C LEU A 643 -18.56 -16.75 25.33
N VAL A 644 -18.95 -15.75 24.54
CA VAL A 644 -19.37 -15.93 23.16
C VAL A 644 -18.31 -15.38 22.22
N THR A 645 -17.81 -16.19 21.27
CA THR A 645 -16.78 -15.79 20.32
C THR A 645 -17.37 -15.77 18.91
N SER A 646 -17.18 -14.68 18.17
CA SER A 646 -17.78 -14.51 16.87
C SER A 646 -16.91 -14.88 15.66
N GLU A 647 -15.57 -14.91 15.74
CA GLU A 647 -14.75 -15.06 14.51
C GLU A 647 -13.30 -15.52 14.68
N ILE A 648 -12.86 -16.03 15.81
CA ILE A 648 -11.46 -16.36 16.01
C ILE A 648 -11.19 -17.83 15.69
N SER A 649 -10.14 -18.09 14.88
CA SER A 649 -9.68 -19.45 14.63
C SER A 649 -9.38 -20.13 15.98
N THR A 650 -10.05 -21.22 16.21
CA THR A 650 -10.05 -21.98 17.47
C THR A 650 -8.67 -22.38 17.98
N THR A 651 -7.71 -22.55 17.07
CA THR A 651 -6.33 -22.92 17.42
C THR A 651 -5.55 -21.76 18.06
N ALA A 652 -5.76 -20.54 17.57
CA ALA A 652 -5.11 -19.36 18.15
C ALA A 652 -5.72 -18.98 19.51
N PHE A 653 -7.06 -19.05 19.62
CA PHE A 653 -7.79 -18.82 20.87
C PHE A 653 -7.34 -19.83 21.94
N ARG A 654 -7.31 -21.13 21.59
CA ARG A 654 -6.95 -22.20 22.52
C ARG A 654 -5.52 -22.11 23.05
N LYS A 655 -4.50 -21.91 22.16
CA LYS A 655 -3.11 -21.78 22.59
C LYS A 655 -2.85 -20.55 23.44
N ARG A 656 -3.50 -19.44 23.14
CA ARG A 656 -3.24 -18.16 23.79
C ARG A 656 -4.02 -18.00 25.10
N TYR A 657 -5.32 -18.34 25.10
CA TYR A 657 -6.20 -18.09 26.24
C TYR A 657 -6.12 -19.15 27.34
N PHE A 658 -6.09 -20.42 26.97
CA PHE A 658 -6.06 -21.50 27.96
C PHE A 658 -4.66 -21.72 28.52
N LYS A 659 -3.62 -21.69 27.68
CA LYS A 659 -2.23 -21.86 28.14
C LYS A 659 -1.71 -20.66 28.93
N ASP A 660 -1.95 -19.43 28.43
CA ASP A 660 -1.47 -18.21 29.09
C ASP A 660 -2.24 -17.86 30.34
N ASN A 661 -3.47 -18.35 30.49
CA ASN A 661 -4.34 -18.08 31.63
C ASN A 661 -4.43 -19.24 32.64
N LYS A 662 -3.69 -20.34 32.46
CA LYS A 662 -3.73 -21.52 33.34
C LYS A 662 -5.14 -22.05 33.61
N LEU A 663 -6.02 -22.00 32.60
CA LEU A 663 -7.37 -22.53 32.68
C LEU A 663 -7.37 -23.98 32.19
N GLU A 664 -7.76 -24.91 33.04
CA GLU A 664 -7.95 -26.31 32.64
C GLU A 664 -9.32 -26.48 31.98
N CYS A 665 -9.33 -27.12 30.80
CA CYS A 665 -10.52 -27.38 30.02
C CYS A 665 -10.60 -28.87 29.67
N GLU A 666 -11.55 -29.58 30.26
CA GLU A 666 -11.89 -30.93 29.83
C GLU A 666 -12.69 -30.91 28.54
N MET A 667 -12.12 -31.44 27.48
CA MET A 667 -12.77 -31.54 26.18
C MET A 667 -12.80 -32.97 25.68
N THR A 668 -13.99 -33.44 25.36
CA THR A 668 -14.16 -34.73 24.67
C THR A 668 -13.69 -34.62 23.20
N TYR A 669 -13.31 -35.75 22.59
CA TYR A 669 -12.80 -35.80 21.21
C TYR A 669 -13.83 -35.28 20.20
N GLU A 670 -15.11 -35.50 20.38
CA GLU A 670 -16.20 -34.98 19.56
C GLU A 670 -16.30 -33.46 19.58
N THR A 671 -16.11 -32.86 20.74
CA THR A 671 -16.07 -31.40 20.90
C THR A 671 -14.87 -30.78 20.20
N LYS A 672 -13.73 -31.51 20.09
CA LYS A 672 -12.53 -31.06 19.36
C LYS A 672 -12.75 -30.93 17.85
N CYS A 673 -13.52 -31.84 17.25
CA CYS A 673 -13.79 -31.85 15.80
C CYS A 673 -14.83 -30.80 15.38
N ASN A 674 -15.82 -30.50 16.21
CA ASN A 674 -16.86 -29.49 15.95
C ASN A 674 -16.39 -28.05 16.15
N LEU A 675 -15.27 -27.87 16.82
CA LEU A 675 -14.61 -26.57 17.05
C LEU A 675 -14.04 -25.90 15.79
N TYR A 676 -13.95 -26.61 14.67
CA TYR A 676 -13.28 -26.12 13.46
C TYR A 676 -14.14 -25.27 12.52
N ARG A 677 -15.46 -25.14 12.72
CA ARG A 677 -16.37 -24.64 11.68
C ARG A 677 -17.34 -23.50 12.01
N SER A 678 -17.40 -22.97 13.23
CA SER A 678 -18.40 -21.93 13.57
C SER A 678 -18.08 -21.13 14.85
N SER A 679 -18.76 -19.97 15.05
CA SER A 679 -18.73 -19.14 16.26
C SER A 679 -19.16 -19.94 17.49
N LYS A 680 -18.52 -19.76 18.66
CA LYS A 680 -18.64 -20.67 19.80
C LYS A 680 -18.82 -19.94 21.11
N SER A 681 -19.70 -20.52 21.93
CA SER A 681 -19.90 -20.14 23.32
C SER A 681 -19.12 -21.09 24.24
N VAL A 682 -18.46 -20.56 25.25
CA VAL A 682 -17.71 -21.30 26.27
C VAL A 682 -18.31 -20.96 27.61
N ILE A 683 -18.75 -21.95 28.35
CA ILE A 683 -19.24 -21.80 29.73
C ILE A 683 -18.13 -22.22 30.69
N TYR A 684 -17.85 -21.40 31.69
CA TYR A 684 -16.92 -21.69 32.78
C TYR A 684 -17.68 -21.82 34.06
N GLU A 685 -17.49 -22.93 34.76
CA GLU A 685 -17.92 -23.10 36.14
C GLU A 685 -16.70 -23.06 37.06
N LYS A 686 -16.77 -22.22 38.13
CA LYS A 686 -15.76 -22.14 39.15
C LYS A 686 -16.23 -22.98 40.33
N ASN A 687 -15.63 -24.14 40.56
CA ASN A 687 -15.72 -24.88 41.83
C ASN A 687 -14.48 -24.55 42.67
N ASP A 688 -14.58 -24.65 43.99
CA ASP A 688 -13.70 -24.04 45.04
C ASP A 688 -12.18 -24.12 44.84
N GLU A 689 -11.66 -24.89 43.89
CA GLU A 689 -10.22 -24.95 43.57
C GLU A 689 -9.89 -25.05 42.08
N ASN A 690 -10.85 -25.35 41.19
CA ASN A 690 -10.62 -25.52 39.73
C ASN A 690 -11.68 -24.85 38.89
N ILE A 691 -11.29 -24.22 37.79
CA ILE A 691 -12.22 -23.69 36.77
C ILE A 691 -12.51 -24.79 35.77
N LYS A 692 -13.70 -25.36 35.82
CA LYS A 692 -14.17 -26.27 34.77
C LYS A 692 -14.78 -25.50 33.62
N CYS A 693 -14.37 -25.86 32.43
CA CYS A 693 -14.78 -25.21 31.19
C CYS A 693 -15.60 -26.20 30.35
N GLN A 694 -16.87 -25.89 30.13
CA GLN A 694 -17.72 -26.61 29.18
C GLN A 694 -17.87 -25.79 27.89
N LEU A 695 -17.53 -26.39 26.77
CA LEU A 695 -17.72 -25.81 25.45
C LEU A 695 -19.12 -26.19 24.94
N LEU A 696 -19.98 -25.20 24.81
CA LEU A 696 -21.21 -25.37 24.03
C LEU A 696 -20.85 -25.24 22.55
N GLY A 697 -21.27 -26.23 21.77
CA GLY A 697 -21.13 -26.23 20.32
C GLY A 697 -21.79 -25.00 19.68
N PRO A 698 -21.63 -24.79 18.38
CA PRO A 698 -22.09 -23.58 17.73
C PRO A 698 -23.59 -23.37 17.94
N MET A 699 -23.96 -22.23 18.45
CA MET A 699 -25.37 -21.82 18.56
C MET A 699 -26.11 -21.77 17.22
N ILE A 700 -25.45 -22.05 16.10
CA ILE A 700 -25.99 -21.76 14.78
C ILE A 700 -26.06 -22.95 13.81
N LYS A 701 -25.43 -24.10 14.04
CA LYS A 701 -25.46 -25.16 12.99
C LYS A 701 -25.37 -26.62 13.38
N SER A 702 -25.35 -27.05 14.57
CA SER A 702 -25.49 -28.47 14.85
C SER A 702 -26.43 -28.70 16.02
N ASP A 703 -27.36 -28.94 15.70
CA ASP A 703 -28.41 -29.91 15.57
C ASP A 703 -28.93 -30.61 16.80
N ARG A 704 -28.21 -30.98 17.79
CA ARG A 704 -28.80 -31.73 18.90
C ARG A 704 -28.85 -30.99 20.22
N LEU A 705 -27.81 -30.26 20.58
CA LEU A 705 -27.80 -29.51 21.84
C LEU A 705 -28.56 -28.18 21.75
N ALA A 706 -28.39 -27.41 20.68
CA ALA A 706 -29.15 -26.18 20.48
C ALA A 706 -30.64 -26.42 20.29
N LYS A 707 -31.04 -27.50 19.55
CA LYS A 707 -32.45 -27.94 19.45
C LYS A 707 -33.02 -28.41 20.78
N LYS A 708 -32.18 -29.01 21.62
CA LYS A 708 -32.61 -29.47 22.94
C LYS A 708 -32.83 -28.37 23.94
N TYR A 709 -32.06 -27.29 23.86
CA TYR A 709 -32.06 -26.22 24.85
C TYR A 709 -32.69 -24.90 24.40
N ILE A 710 -32.64 -24.55 23.10
CA ILE A 710 -33.13 -23.25 22.62
C ILE A 710 -34.18 -23.35 21.53
N GLY A 711 -34.28 -24.48 20.80
CA GLY A 711 -35.25 -24.68 19.71
C GLY A 711 -35.13 -23.72 18.53
N VAL A 712 -33.98 -23.02 18.34
CA VAL A 712 -33.78 -21.96 17.33
C VAL A 712 -32.44 -22.10 16.63
N SER A 713 -32.48 -22.14 15.33
CA SER A 713 -31.33 -22.52 14.50
C SER A 713 -30.63 -21.39 13.75
N GLN A 714 -30.83 -20.12 13.97
CA GLN A 714 -30.15 -19.06 13.20
C GLN A 714 -30.43 -17.64 13.68
N TYR A 715 -29.86 -17.19 14.81
CA TYR A 715 -29.88 -15.77 15.14
C TYR A 715 -28.49 -15.28 15.55
N THR A 716 -28.09 -14.07 15.08
CA THR A 716 -26.96 -13.35 15.61
C THR A 716 -27.31 -12.79 17.00
N VAL A 717 -26.31 -12.48 17.84
CA VAL A 717 -26.55 -11.86 19.16
C VAL A 717 -27.34 -10.55 19.02
N GLU A 718 -27.12 -9.80 17.94
CA GLU A 718 -27.91 -8.60 17.64
C GLU A 718 -29.38 -8.92 17.34
N GLN A 719 -29.65 -9.99 16.60
CA GLN A 719 -31.02 -10.44 16.34
C GLN A 719 -31.70 -10.97 17.61
N LEU A 720 -30.94 -11.60 18.52
CA LEU A 720 -31.43 -12.02 19.83
C LEU A 720 -31.74 -10.84 20.74
N LEU A 721 -30.95 -9.74 20.64
CA LEU A 721 -31.14 -8.53 21.45
C LEU A 721 -32.23 -7.60 20.90
N MET A 722 -32.39 -7.55 19.57
CA MET A 722 -33.39 -6.73 18.87
C MET A 722 -34.67 -7.48 18.53
N GLY A 723 -34.72 -8.76 18.78
CA GLY A 723 -35.81 -9.66 18.36
C GLY A 723 -37.10 -9.50 19.15
N LYS A 724 -38.15 -10.07 18.59
CA LYS A 724 -39.51 -10.14 19.15
C LYS A 724 -39.53 -10.90 20.48
N ASP A 725 -40.52 -10.61 21.34
CA ASP A 725 -40.70 -11.13 22.71
C ASP A 725 -40.36 -12.63 22.93
N GLU A 726 -40.66 -13.48 21.97
CA GLU A 726 -40.44 -14.91 22.05
C GLU A 726 -38.94 -15.33 22.03
N THR A 727 -38.12 -14.60 21.28
CA THR A 727 -36.67 -14.83 21.18
C THR A 727 -35.98 -14.42 22.49
N THR A 728 -36.43 -13.34 23.08
CA THR A 728 -35.88 -12.80 24.35
C THR A 728 -36.22 -13.72 25.52
N LYS A 729 -37.43 -14.31 25.56
CA LYS A 729 -37.81 -15.33 26.54
C LYS A 729 -36.93 -16.58 26.39
N LYS A 730 -36.56 -16.98 25.16
CA LYS A 730 -35.65 -18.12 24.94
C LYS A 730 -34.23 -17.84 25.41
N VAL A 731 -33.73 -16.59 25.28
CA VAL A 731 -32.42 -16.18 25.83
C VAL A 731 -32.46 -16.16 27.34
N ALA A 732 -33.51 -15.60 27.94
CA ALA A 732 -33.69 -15.63 29.37
C ALA A 732 -33.78 -17.05 29.91
N PHE A 733 -34.54 -17.92 29.26
CA PHE A 733 -34.63 -19.35 29.57
C PHE A 733 -33.28 -20.07 29.42
N PHE A 734 -32.49 -19.72 28.40
CA PHE A 734 -31.15 -20.26 28.23
C PHE A 734 -30.20 -19.80 29.35
N ILE A 735 -30.24 -18.53 29.72
CA ILE A 735 -29.48 -18.00 30.85
C ILE A 735 -29.89 -18.74 32.13
N ASP A 736 -31.17 -18.93 32.35
CA ASP A 736 -31.71 -19.55 33.57
C ASP A 736 -31.47 -21.07 33.67
N ASN A 737 -31.57 -21.81 32.55
CA ASN A 737 -31.45 -23.28 32.56
C ASN A 737 -30.03 -23.81 32.33
N ASN A 738 -29.13 -23.00 31.75
CA ASN A 738 -27.71 -23.37 31.61
C ASN A 738 -26.84 -22.76 32.73
N PHE A 739 -27.46 -22.05 33.59
CA PHE A 739 -26.92 -21.45 34.78
C PHE A 739 -27.69 -21.91 36.02
#